data_0b0f56480c01a0bb60ee7f72339aeb06
#
_entry.id   0b0f56480c01a0bb60ee7f72339aeb06
#
_cell.length_a   1.000
_cell.length_b   1.000
_cell.length_c   1.000
_cell.angle_alpha   90.00
_cell.angle_beta   90.00
_cell.angle_gamma   90.00
#
_symmetry.space_group_name_H-M   'P 1'
#
loop_
_entity.id
_entity.type
_entity.pdbx_description
1 polymer ?
#
loop_
_entity_poly.entity_id
_entity_poly.type
_entity_poly.pdbx_seq_one_letter_code
_entity_poly.pdbx_strand_id
1 'polypeptide(L)'
;MARFFIDRPIFAWVIAICIMFAGGLSISQLPLEQYPNIAPPTVKISATYTGASAKTVEDSVTQVIEQQMKGLDRLTYMSASSSSAGSASINLTFAAGTDPDVAQMQVQNKLQQAESRLPQSVQSEGLTVTKGSSDFLMLVALASDNESVTGTQIGDYISSTLLDQLSRIDGVGDVQTLGSGYAMRIWLDPARLEKYALMPSDISSALEAQNTEVSAGQLGALPAVTGQQLNATISARSKLQTPEQFENVVVKSSSDGAVVLLRDVARVELGSESYDINSALNGRPAAAMGIQLASGANALSVGEAIKAKLKELEPFYPTQMQLKTVIAYDTTPFVSLSIKEVVKSLGEAIVLVVLIMFLFMQNLRATLIPAITVPVVLLGTFGVLALFGYSINTLTMFAMVLAIGLLVDDAIVVVENVERVMSEEQLSPLEATRKSMDEITSALIGIALVLSAVFIPMAFFSGSTGIIYRQFSVTIVSAMLLSVLVAMTLTPALCATMLKASDAQLHAQRGGFFGWFNRSFDRSADRYQRGVSGVINHRGRALLVYVLVLVAMAVGYVSLPTSFLPDEDQGALMAQIQLPVGATDSRTQAVMRQFETYMLKQPEVEALISISGLGMGGNSQNTARAFIKLKDWSERSGKGQGAAQVAQRATLALSSIGDASVFVMQPPAVRGLGQSSGFDVQLKDLGGVGHEALVAAREQFIELAKKDPSLLGVRSNGLDDTPQLKVTIDDRK
;
A
#
# COMPACT_ATOMS: atom_id res chain seq x y z
N MET A 1 31.11 19.60 -29.59
CA MET A 1 30.97 19.39 -28.10
C MET A 1 32.08 18.44 -27.62
N ALA A 2 32.23 17.24 -28.14
CA ALA A 2 33.23 16.26 -27.67
C ALA A 2 34.69 16.79 -27.66
N ARG A 3 35.10 17.50 -28.71
CA ARG A 3 36.48 18.09 -28.81
C ARG A 3 36.85 18.96 -27.59
N PHE A 4 35.91 19.72 -27.01
CA PHE A 4 36.18 20.55 -25.85
C PHE A 4 36.59 19.70 -24.61
N PHE A 5 35.94 18.56 -24.41
CA PHE A 5 36.21 17.66 -23.28
C PHE A 5 37.45 16.80 -23.50
N ILE A 6 37.75 16.46 -24.76
CA ILE A 6 39.00 15.78 -25.13
C ILE A 6 40.22 16.64 -24.78
N ASP A 7 40.12 17.94 -25.06
CA ASP A 7 41.20 18.89 -24.79
C ASP A 7 41.27 19.31 -23.31
N ARG A 8 40.20 19.12 -22.55
CA ARG A 8 40.06 19.51 -21.13
C ARG A 8 39.40 18.39 -20.29
N PRO A 9 40.09 17.26 -20.10
CA PRO A 9 39.51 16.09 -19.44
C PRO A 9 39.05 16.34 -17.98
N ILE A 10 39.64 17.33 -17.32
CA ILE A 10 39.25 17.70 -15.94
C ILE A 10 37.78 18.16 -15.89
N PHE A 11 37.30 18.91 -16.91
CA PHE A 11 35.90 19.33 -16.93
C PHE A 11 34.93 18.16 -17.07
N ALA A 12 35.30 17.12 -17.84
CA ALA A 12 34.51 15.91 -17.95
C ALA A 12 34.37 15.18 -16.62
N TRP A 13 35.49 15.07 -15.87
CA TRP A 13 35.48 14.50 -14.51
C TRP A 13 34.63 15.31 -13.53
N VAL A 14 34.74 16.63 -13.56
CA VAL A 14 33.93 17.50 -12.67
C VAL A 14 32.44 17.29 -12.93
N ILE A 15 32.00 17.28 -14.20
CA ILE A 15 30.60 17.03 -14.53
C ILE A 15 30.17 15.64 -14.06
N ALA A 16 30.96 14.61 -14.31
CA ALA A 16 30.66 13.25 -13.89
C ALA A 16 30.52 13.13 -12.36
N ILE A 17 31.44 13.74 -11.60
CA ILE A 17 31.40 13.76 -10.14
C ILE A 17 30.17 14.54 -9.63
N CYS A 18 29.83 15.68 -10.23
CA CYS A 18 28.63 16.43 -9.89
C CYS A 18 27.35 15.60 -10.11
N ILE A 19 27.26 14.89 -11.24
CA ILE A 19 26.13 14.00 -11.54
C ILE A 19 26.05 12.87 -10.52
N MET A 20 27.18 12.21 -10.20
CA MET A 20 27.24 11.14 -9.21
C MET A 20 26.87 11.64 -7.79
N PHE A 21 27.36 12.81 -7.42
CA PHE A 21 27.06 13.38 -6.11
C PHE A 21 25.59 13.77 -5.97
N ALA A 22 25.03 14.44 -6.97
CA ALA A 22 23.59 14.79 -7.00
C ALA A 22 22.72 13.52 -6.93
N GLY A 23 23.04 12.49 -7.72
CA GLY A 23 22.33 11.22 -7.71
C GLY A 23 22.47 10.46 -6.39
N GLY A 24 23.67 10.44 -5.80
CA GLY A 24 23.91 9.82 -4.51
C GLY A 24 23.12 10.47 -3.37
N LEU A 25 23.05 11.80 -3.34
CA LEU A 25 22.19 12.54 -2.40
C LEU A 25 20.71 12.24 -2.62
N SER A 26 20.29 12.13 -3.89
CA SER A 26 18.90 11.86 -4.22
C SER A 26 18.42 10.50 -3.71
N ILE A 27 19.27 9.47 -3.69
CA ILE A 27 18.91 8.13 -3.19
C ILE A 27 18.44 8.19 -1.74
N SER A 28 19.04 9.04 -0.90
CA SER A 28 18.66 9.15 0.51
C SER A 28 17.34 9.89 0.73
N GLN A 29 16.86 10.62 -0.26
CA GLN A 29 15.62 11.41 -0.19
C GLN A 29 14.44 10.77 -0.94
N LEU A 30 14.72 9.85 -1.87
CA LEU A 30 13.69 9.19 -2.64
C LEU A 30 12.90 8.20 -1.78
N PRO A 31 11.54 8.21 -1.86
CA PRO A 31 10.71 7.20 -1.21
C PRO A 31 11.04 5.81 -1.74
N LEU A 32 11.07 4.84 -0.85
CA LEU A 32 11.22 3.42 -1.20
C LEU A 32 9.87 2.74 -1.09
N GLU A 33 9.37 2.23 -2.21
CA GLU A 33 8.07 1.58 -2.34
C GLU A 33 8.21 0.28 -3.14
N GLN A 34 7.26 -0.63 -3.02
CA GLN A 34 7.21 -1.82 -3.88
C GLN A 34 6.83 -1.45 -5.31
N TYR A 35 5.71 -0.74 -5.46
CA TYR A 35 5.19 -0.18 -6.69
C TYR A 35 4.88 1.30 -6.50
N PRO A 36 4.87 2.11 -7.57
CA PRO A 36 4.44 3.50 -7.45
C PRO A 36 3.00 3.56 -6.94
N ASN A 37 2.65 4.64 -6.24
CA ASN A 37 1.27 4.85 -5.82
C ASN A 37 0.39 5.12 -7.04
N ILE A 38 -0.26 4.07 -7.52
CA ILE A 38 -1.11 4.08 -8.74
C ILE A 38 -2.60 4.10 -8.41
N ALA A 39 -2.95 3.88 -7.14
CA ALA A 39 -4.34 3.94 -6.71
C ALA A 39 -4.86 5.39 -6.80
N PRO A 40 -6.06 5.59 -7.35
CA PRO A 40 -6.73 6.87 -7.28
C PRO A 40 -6.89 7.31 -5.82
N PRO A 41 -6.64 8.58 -5.47
CA PRO A 41 -6.85 9.07 -4.12
C PRO A 41 -8.31 8.90 -3.69
N THR A 42 -8.51 8.40 -2.47
CA THR A 42 -9.83 8.24 -1.88
C THR A 42 -9.93 9.04 -0.59
N VAL A 43 -11.13 9.53 -0.29
CA VAL A 43 -11.47 10.14 1.00
C VAL A 43 -12.66 9.38 1.56
N LYS A 44 -12.55 8.94 2.80
CA LYS A 44 -13.60 8.21 3.50
C LYS A 44 -14.27 9.11 4.53
N ILE A 45 -15.59 9.15 4.51
CA ILE A 45 -16.42 9.74 5.55
C ILE A 45 -17.05 8.61 6.35
N SER A 46 -16.95 8.66 7.68
CA SER A 46 -17.62 7.71 8.57
C SER A 46 -18.52 8.47 9.53
N ALA A 47 -19.72 7.93 9.75
CA ALA A 47 -20.71 8.43 10.69
C ALA A 47 -21.38 7.26 11.39
N THR A 48 -21.79 7.46 12.65
CA THR A 48 -22.51 6.45 13.44
C THR A 48 -23.85 7.02 13.86
N TYR A 49 -24.90 6.22 13.70
CA TYR A 49 -26.24 6.49 14.18
C TYR A 49 -26.71 5.30 15.02
N THR A 50 -26.27 5.29 16.25
CA THR A 50 -26.46 4.16 17.18
C THR A 50 -27.92 3.76 17.31
N GLY A 51 -28.23 2.48 17.12
CA GLY A 51 -29.58 1.92 17.21
C GLY A 51 -30.47 2.12 15.95
N ALA A 52 -29.98 2.81 14.93
CA ALA A 52 -30.73 3.00 13.70
C ALA A 52 -30.62 1.76 12.76
N SER A 53 -31.71 1.45 12.05
CA SER A 53 -31.67 0.44 10.99
C SER A 53 -30.82 0.92 9.80
N ALA A 54 -30.31 -0.01 8.98
CA ALA A 54 -29.58 0.33 7.76
C ALA A 54 -30.36 1.30 6.85
N LYS A 55 -31.67 1.11 6.71
CA LYS A 55 -32.55 1.99 5.95
C LYS A 55 -32.65 3.40 6.55
N THR A 56 -32.78 3.49 7.87
CA THR A 56 -32.79 4.78 8.58
C THR A 56 -31.47 5.51 8.43
N VAL A 57 -30.34 4.80 8.53
CA VAL A 57 -29.00 5.36 8.28
C VAL A 57 -28.87 5.85 6.85
N GLU A 58 -29.33 5.07 5.88
CA GLU A 58 -29.34 5.45 4.47
C GLU A 58 -30.09 6.74 4.25
N ASP A 59 -31.36 6.82 4.70
CA ASP A 59 -32.27 7.93 4.43
C ASP A 59 -31.86 9.22 5.19
N SER A 60 -31.43 9.10 6.43
CA SER A 60 -31.22 10.23 7.33
C SER A 60 -29.77 10.71 7.42
N VAL A 61 -28.80 9.87 7.04
CA VAL A 61 -27.36 10.18 7.17
C VAL A 61 -26.69 10.09 5.81
N THR A 62 -26.68 8.91 5.20
CA THR A 62 -25.90 8.63 4.00
C THR A 62 -26.33 9.50 2.83
N GLN A 63 -27.62 9.53 2.50
CA GLN A 63 -28.13 10.33 1.38
C GLN A 63 -27.99 11.83 1.62
N VAL A 64 -28.11 12.30 2.86
CA VAL A 64 -27.91 13.71 3.22
C VAL A 64 -26.46 14.14 2.94
N ILE A 65 -25.50 13.30 3.31
CA ILE A 65 -24.08 13.57 3.06
C ILE A 65 -23.78 13.49 1.56
N GLU A 66 -24.22 12.42 0.87
CA GLU A 66 -24.00 12.24 -0.57
C GLU A 66 -24.50 13.41 -1.41
N GLN A 67 -25.67 13.98 -1.06
CA GLN A 67 -26.22 15.14 -1.76
C GLN A 67 -25.29 16.33 -1.71
N GLN A 68 -24.57 16.54 -0.60
CA GLN A 68 -23.64 17.66 -0.45
C GLN A 68 -22.30 17.40 -1.14
N MET A 69 -21.91 16.12 -1.32
CA MET A 69 -20.64 15.77 -1.98
C MET A 69 -20.68 15.97 -3.50
N LYS A 70 -21.83 16.34 -4.07
CA LYS A 70 -21.94 16.66 -5.50
C LYS A 70 -21.13 17.92 -5.83
N GLY A 71 -20.44 17.87 -6.98
CA GLY A 71 -19.66 19.01 -7.48
C GLY A 71 -18.31 19.19 -6.78
N LEU A 72 -17.74 18.14 -6.18
CA LEU A 72 -16.34 18.11 -5.78
C LEU A 72 -15.45 18.02 -7.02
N ASP A 73 -14.37 18.80 -7.03
CA ASP A 73 -13.44 18.82 -8.16
C ASP A 73 -12.74 17.47 -8.32
N ARG A 74 -12.71 16.99 -9.57
CA ARG A 74 -12.05 15.73 -9.94
C ARG A 74 -12.60 14.46 -9.26
N LEU A 75 -13.80 14.54 -8.64
CA LEU A 75 -14.49 13.34 -8.15
C LEU A 75 -14.86 12.43 -9.34
N THR A 76 -14.42 11.19 -9.29
CA THR A 76 -14.69 10.20 -10.35
C THR A 76 -15.97 9.42 -10.05
N TYR A 77 -16.07 8.88 -8.84
CA TYR A 77 -17.27 8.19 -8.35
C TYR A 77 -17.30 8.20 -6.82
N MET A 78 -18.47 7.90 -6.30
CA MET A 78 -18.77 7.82 -4.89
C MET A 78 -19.51 6.51 -4.63
N SER A 79 -19.16 5.82 -3.56
CA SER A 79 -19.88 4.65 -3.07
C SER A 79 -20.14 4.78 -1.57
N ALA A 80 -21.28 4.31 -1.12
CA ALA A 80 -21.64 4.35 0.29
C ALA A 80 -22.21 3.01 0.75
N SER A 81 -22.01 2.73 2.04
CA SER A 81 -22.65 1.60 2.71
C SER A 81 -23.30 2.07 4.01
N SER A 82 -24.48 1.54 4.29
CA SER A 82 -25.25 1.76 5.51
C SER A 82 -25.51 0.42 6.16
N SER A 83 -25.06 0.22 7.39
CA SER A 83 -25.16 -1.07 8.08
C SER A 83 -26.28 -1.10 9.13
N SER A 84 -26.75 -2.30 9.45
CA SER A 84 -27.71 -2.53 10.54
C SER A 84 -27.12 -2.30 11.93
N ALA A 85 -25.80 -2.11 12.05
CA ALA A 85 -25.13 -1.66 13.27
C ALA A 85 -25.19 -0.12 13.46
N GLY A 86 -25.92 0.59 12.59
CA GLY A 86 -26.04 2.04 12.66
C GLY A 86 -24.86 2.81 12.04
N SER A 87 -23.96 2.18 11.32
CA SER A 87 -22.81 2.85 10.71
C SER A 87 -23.06 3.23 9.25
N ALA A 88 -22.62 4.43 8.86
CA ALA A 88 -22.52 4.91 7.48
C ALA A 88 -21.04 5.06 7.09
N SER A 89 -20.67 4.57 5.92
CA SER A 89 -19.34 4.75 5.34
C SER A 89 -19.46 5.20 3.90
N ILE A 90 -18.91 6.36 3.57
CA ILE A 90 -18.97 6.95 2.24
C ILE A 90 -17.55 7.10 1.73
N ASN A 91 -17.25 6.44 0.60
CA ASN A 91 -15.95 6.47 -0.05
C ASN A 91 -16.04 7.33 -1.31
N LEU A 92 -15.20 8.35 -1.38
CA LEU A 92 -15.10 9.30 -2.47
C LEU A 92 -13.80 9.04 -3.22
N THR A 93 -13.88 8.62 -4.48
CA THR A 93 -12.71 8.31 -5.31
C THR A 93 -12.47 9.44 -6.30
N PHE A 94 -11.27 10.01 -6.27
CA PHE A 94 -10.86 11.12 -7.12
C PHE A 94 -10.03 10.65 -8.30
N ALA A 95 -9.91 11.47 -9.33
CA ALA A 95 -9.08 11.16 -10.48
C ALA A 95 -7.60 11.03 -10.10
N ALA A 96 -6.89 10.14 -10.78
CA ALA A 96 -5.46 9.95 -10.58
C ALA A 96 -4.68 11.28 -10.68
N GLY A 97 -3.72 11.49 -9.78
CA GLY A 97 -2.93 12.72 -9.67
C GLY A 97 -3.67 13.89 -9.01
N THR A 98 -4.79 13.63 -8.31
CA THR A 98 -5.39 14.59 -7.37
C THR A 98 -4.58 14.58 -6.08
N ASP A 99 -4.34 15.76 -5.52
CA ASP A 99 -3.71 15.89 -4.21
C ASP A 99 -4.67 15.41 -3.11
N PRO A 100 -4.30 14.40 -2.30
CA PRO A 100 -5.18 13.86 -1.27
C PRO A 100 -5.54 14.86 -0.16
N ASP A 101 -4.64 15.81 0.14
CA ASP A 101 -4.87 16.82 1.17
C ASP A 101 -5.91 17.85 0.70
N VAL A 102 -5.80 18.27 -0.55
CA VAL A 102 -6.79 19.16 -1.18
C VAL A 102 -8.16 18.47 -1.28
N ALA A 103 -8.18 17.18 -1.66
CA ALA A 103 -9.41 16.41 -1.73
C ALA A 103 -10.09 16.28 -0.35
N GLN A 104 -9.33 15.96 0.70
CA GLN A 104 -9.85 15.88 2.07
C GLN A 104 -10.41 17.23 2.55
N MET A 105 -9.69 18.31 2.29
CA MET A 105 -10.13 19.67 2.66
C MET A 105 -11.44 20.04 1.96
N GLN A 106 -11.58 19.76 0.67
CA GLN A 106 -12.82 19.98 -0.07
C GLN A 106 -13.99 19.17 0.51
N VAL A 107 -13.75 17.91 0.84
CA VAL A 107 -14.74 17.02 1.45
C VAL A 107 -15.16 17.55 2.82
N GLN A 108 -14.22 17.95 3.68
CA GLN A 108 -14.53 18.54 4.98
C GLN A 108 -15.38 19.80 4.88
N ASN A 109 -15.04 20.70 3.95
CA ASN A 109 -15.80 21.94 3.73
C ASN A 109 -17.25 21.64 3.28
N LYS A 110 -17.45 20.63 2.45
CA LYS A 110 -18.78 20.19 2.02
C LYS A 110 -19.55 19.47 3.14
N LEU A 111 -18.84 18.71 3.97
CA LEU A 111 -19.44 17.97 5.07
C LEU A 111 -19.99 18.89 6.16
N GLN A 112 -19.32 20.00 6.47
CA GLN A 112 -19.83 21.02 7.38
C GLN A 112 -21.20 21.58 6.96
N GLN A 113 -21.48 21.64 5.64
CA GLN A 113 -22.79 22.06 5.14
C GLN A 113 -23.87 20.98 5.35
N ALA A 114 -23.47 19.72 5.43
CA ALA A 114 -24.39 18.60 5.69
C ALA A 114 -24.74 18.48 7.19
N GLU A 115 -23.81 18.80 8.07
CA GLU A 115 -23.85 18.54 9.51
C GLU A 115 -25.14 19.01 10.18
N SER A 116 -25.58 20.26 9.89
CA SER A 116 -26.80 20.83 10.44
C SER A 116 -28.10 20.12 10.02
N ARG A 117 -28.04 19.25 9.03
CA ARG A 117 -29.17 18.48 8.50
C ARG A 117 -29.22 17.05 9.02
N LEU A 118 -28.18 16.62 9.72
CA LEU A 118 -28.06 15.28 10.28
C LEU A 118 -28.83 15.17 11.60
N PRO A 119 -29.25 13.95 12.00
CA PRO A 119 -29.82 13.72 13.32
C PRO A 119 -28.91 14.19 14.45
N GLN A 120 -29.49 14.73 15.52
CA GLN A 120 -28.75 15.28 16.66
C GLN A 120 -27.76 14.27 17.27
N SER A 121 -28.13 13.00 17.35
CA SER A 121 -27.24 11.93 17.85
C SER A 121 -25.99 11.76 16.99
N VAL A 122 -26.12 11.84 15.67
CA VAL A 122 -24.99 11.77 14.73
C VAL A 122 -24.08 12.99 14.86
N GLN A 123 -24.68 14.17 15.05
CA GLN A 123 -23.90 15.41 15.27
C GLN A 123 -23.11 15.34 16.59
N SER A 124 -23.73 14.80 17.65
CA SER A 124 -23.10 14.71 18.97
C SER A 124 -21.98 13.65 19.01
N GLU A 125 -22.10 12.57 18.26
CA GLU A 125 -21.08 11.53 18.12
C GLU A 125 -19.93 11.98 17.20
N GLY A 126 -20.26 12.83 16.25
CA GLY A 126 -19.29 13.43 15.30
C GLY A 126 -19.11 12.63 14.02
N LEU A 127 -18.50 13.30 13.06
CA LEU A 127 -18.20 12.76 11.72
C LEU A 127 -16.69 12.70 11.52
N THR A 128 -16.20 11.58 11.01
CA THR A 128 -14.77 11.42 10.73
C THR A 128 -14.52 11.49 9.23
N VAL A 129 -13.50 12.26 8.81
CA VAL A 129 -13.02 12.33 7.44
C VAL A 129 -11.56 11.92 7.41
N THR A 130 -11.29 10.79 6.78
CA THR A 130 -9.93 10.26 6.65
C THR A 130 -9.53 10.15 5.19
N LYS A 131 -8.23 10.32 4.91
CA LYS A 131 -7.67 9.94 3.62
C LYS A 131 -7.78 8.43 3.49
N GLY A 132 -8.45 7.98 2.46
CA GLY A 132 -8.59 6.56 2.21
C GLY A 132 -7.30 5.97 1.65
N SER A 133 -6.47 5.44 2.51
CA SER A 133 -5.61 4.33 2.16
C SER A 133 -6.27 3.10 2.76
N SER A 134 -6.76 2.20 1.93
CA SER A 134 -7.43 0.99 2.43
C SER A 134 -6.45 -0.04 2.97
N ASP A 135 -5.15 0.20 2.84
CA ASP A 135 -4.12 -0.80 3.09
C ASP A 135 -3.21 -0.43 4.24
N PHE A 136 -3.08 -1.36 5.17
CA PHE A 136 -2.15 -1.22 6.28
C PHE A 136 -0.70 -1.47 5.82
N LEU A 137 0.20 -0.60 6.25
CA LEU A 137 1.64 -0.87 6.22
C LEU A 137 1.96 -2.06 7.13
N MET A 138 1.33 -2.05 8.32
CA MET A 138 1.60 -3.00 9.38
C MET A 138 0.37 -3.19 10.28
N LEU A 139 0.12 -4.44 10.68
CA LEU A 139 -0.81 -4.77 11.76
C LEU A 139 -0.02 -5.22 12.98
N VAL A 140 -0.14 -4.45 14.04
CA VAL A 140 0.50 -4.72 15.33
C VAL A 140 -0.56 -5.19 16.31
N ALA A 141 -0.43 -6.39 16.82
CA ALA A 141 -1.31 -6.97 17.83
C ALA A 141 -0.60 -7.02 19.18
N LEU A 142 -1.34 -6.70 20.23
CA LEU A 142 -0.96 -6.96 21.60
C LEU A 142 -1.82 -8.10 22.14
N ALA A 143 -1.19 -9.07 22.76
CA ALA A 143 -1.86 -10.16 23.48
C ALA A 143 -1.23 -10.33 24.86
N SER A 144 -1.96 -10.94 25.77
CA SER A 144 -1.51 -11.21 27.12
C SER A 144 -1.22 -12.70 27.32
N ASP A 145 -0.16 -13.01 28.06
CA ASP A 145 0.06 -14.36 28.59
C ASP A 145 -0.79 -14.64 29.84
N ASN A 146 -1.36 -13.60 30.45
CA ASN A 146 -2.27 -13.71 31.58
C ASN A 146 -3.73 -13.88 31.08
N GLU A 147 -4.31 -15.05 31.28
CA GLU A 147 -5.67 -15.39 30.82
C GLU A 147 -6.78 -14.54 31.44
N SER A 148 -6.51 -13.84 32.55
CA SER A 148 -7.48 -12.94 33.18
C SER A 148 -7.60 -11.60 32.48
N VAL A 149 -6.68 -11.26 31.59
CA VAL A 149 -6.67 -10.00 30.84
C VAL A 149 -7.58 -10.10 29.63
N THR A 150 -8.53 -9.19 29.55
CA THR A 150 -9.52 -9.12 28.47
C THR A 150 -9.02 -8.32 27.26
N GLY A 151 -9.62 -8.56 26.08
CA GLY A 151 -9.36 -7.75 24.89
C GLY A 151 -9.64 -6.26 25.09
N THR A 152 -10.66 -5.92 25.91
CA THR A 152 -10.99 -4.53 26.26
C THR A 152 -9.88 -3.85 27.07
N GLN A 153 -9.27 -4.55 28.03
CA GLN A 153 -8.13 -4.02 28.80
C GLN A 153 -6.94 -3.73 27.89
N ILE A 154 -6.68 -4.62 26.94
CA ILE A 154 -5.59 -4.43 25.97
C ILE A 154 -5.92 -3.28 25.03
N GLY A 155 -7.17 -3.20 24.56
CA GLY A 155 -7.66 -2.12 23.69
C GLY A 155 -7.57 -0.75 24.35
N ASP A 156 -7.94 -0.67 25.63
CA ASP A 156 -7.81 0.56 26.42
C ASP A 156 -6.34 1.01 26.56
N TYR A 157 -5.45 0.07 26.85
CA TYR A 157 -4.01 0.37 26.90
C TYR A 157 -3.47 0.86 25.55
N ILE A 158 -3.92 0.26 24.45
CA ILE A 158 -3.57 0.72 23.11
C ILE A 158 -4.04 2.16 22.89
N SER A 159 -5.33 2.42 23.12
CA SER A 159 -5.95 3.72 22.84
C SER A 159 -5.40 4.83 23.73
N SER A 160 -5.16 4.54 25.02
CA SER A 160 -4.70 5.53 26.00
C SER A 160 -3.19 5.80 25.94
N THR A 161 -2.38 4.83 25.50
CA THR A 161 -0.92 4.91 25.66
C THR A 161 -0.15 4.79 24.33
N LEU A 162 -0.48 3.80 23.49
CA LEU A 162 0.32 3.47 22.31
C LEU A 162 -0.09 4.28 21.08
N LEU A 163 -1.38 4.55 20.93
CA LEU A 163 -1.94 5.22 19.75
C LEU A 163 -1.23 6.54 19.46
N ASP A 164 -1.16 7.41 20.45
CA ASP A 164 -0.54 8.73 20.34
C ASP A 164 0.96 8.65 20.04
N GLN A 165 1.65 7.68 20.63
CA GLN A 165 3.08 7.50 20.45
C GLN A 165 3.42 7.07 19.02
N LEU A 166 2.60 6.20 18.44
CA LEU A 166 2.80 5.69 17.08
C LEU A 166 2.32 6.69 16.02
N SER A 167 1.23 7.40 16.28
CA SER A 167 0.71 8.43 15.35
C SER A 167 1.64 9.63 15.17
N ARG A 168 2.54 9.88 16.13
CA ARG A 168 3.54 10.97 16.05
C ARG A 168 4.81 10.60 15.31
N ILE A 169 4.95 9.36 14.86
CA ILE A 169 6.10 8.94 14.05
C ILE A 169 5.97 9.58 12.66
N ASP A 170 7.03 10.27 12.25
CA ASP A 170 7.06 10.89 10.93
C ASP A 170 6.85 9.87 9.81
N GLY A 171 5.93 10.17 8.90
CA GLY A 171 5.52 9.27 7.81
C GLY A 171 4.40 8.29 8.15
N VAL A 172 3.90 8.24 9.39
CA VAL A 172 2.65 7.55 9.74
C VAL A 172 1.48 8.41 9.31
N GLY A 173 0.56 7.85 8.52
CA GLY A 173 -0.61 8.55 8.00
C GLY A 173 -1.81 8.47 8.94
N ASP A 174 -2.11 7.27 9.42
CA ASP A 174 -3.20 6.99 10.36
C ASP A 174 -2.89 5.72 11.16
N VAL A 175 -3.44 5.63 12.36
CA VAL A 175 -3.38 4.45 13.23
C VAL A 175 -4.79 4.09 13.67
N GLN A 176 -5.33 3.05 13.08
CA GLN A 176 -6.66 2.55 13.37
C GLN A 176 -6.61 1.46 14.46
N THR A 177 -7.32 1.65 15.55
CA THR A 177 -7.52 0.60 16.57
C THR A 177 -8.51 -0.45 16.10
N LEU A 178 -8.13 -1.73 16.23
CA LEU A 178 -8.97 -2.91 15.97
C LEU A 178 -9.22 -3.60 17.31
N GLY A 179 -10.07 -3.01 18.08
CA GLY A 179 -10.43 -3.32 19.46
C GLY A 179 -11.12 -2.11 20.04
N SER A 180 -11.51 -2.18 21.30
CA SER A 180 -12.26 -1.13 21.96
C SER A 180 -11.70 -0.85 23.36
N GLY A 181 -11.68 0.41 23.74
CA GLY A 181 -11.36 0.84 25.09
C GLY A 181 -12.52 0.68 26.07
N TYR A 182 -12.35 1.23 27.26
CA TYR A 182 -13.41 1.23 28.28
C TYR A 182 -14.43 2.34 28.06
N ALA A 183 -15.68 2.02 28.36
CA ALA A 183 -16.76 2.98 28.52
C ALA A 183 -17.63 2.64 29.74
N MET A 184 -18.32 3.62 30.30
CA MET A 184 -19.32 3.39 31.31
C MET A 184 -20.59 2.85 30.66
N ARG A 185 -20.95 1.59 30.93
CA ARG A 185 -22.14 0.92 30.41
C ARG A 185 -23.29 1.03 31.38
N ILE A 186 -24.42 1.53 30.91
CA ILE A 186 -25.65 1.72 31.68
C ILE A 186 -26.72 0.86 31.03
N TRP A 187 -27.00 -0.27 31.63
CA TRP A 187 -27.98 -1.25 31.16
C TRP A 187 -29.33 -0.93 31.79
N LEU A 188 -30.24 -0.30 31.03
CA LEU A 188 -31.55 0.09 31.45
C LEU A 188 -32.45 -1.14 31.65
N ASP A 189 -33.23 -1.17 32.76
CA ASP A 189 -34.25 -2.18 33.00
C ASP A 189 -35.63 -1.62 32.61
N PRO A 190 -36.26 -2.10 31.51
CA PRO A 190 -37.54 -1.56 31.03
C PRO A 190 -38.66 -1.65 32.04
N ALA A 191 -38.72 -2.74 32.81
CA ALA A 191 -39.77 -2.92 33.83
C ALA A 191 -39.64 -1.92 35.00
N ARG A 192 -38.41 -1.59 35.37
CA ARG A 192 -38.14 -0.58 36.39
C ARG A 192 -38.37 0.83 35.87
N LEU A 193 -38.03 1.11 34.60
CA LEU A 193 -38.34 2.39 33.97
C LEU A 193 -39.86 2.62 33.93
N GLU A 194 -40.64 1.62 33.53
CA GLU A 194 -42.13 1.68 33.54
C GLU A 194 -42.65 1.96 34.94
N LYS A 195 -42.14 1.23 35.95
CA LYS A 195 -42.57 1.38 37.35
C LYS A 195 -42.41 2.83 37.89
N TYR A 196 -41.33 3.50 37.44
CA TYR A 196 -41.06 4.88 37.87
C TYR A 196 -41.58 5.92 36.87
N ALA A 197 -42.28 5.49 35.81
CA ALA A 197 -42.75 6.33 34.69
C ALA A 197 -41.60 7.20 34.12
N LEU A 198 -40.55 6.52 33.66
CA LEU A 198 -39.33 7.11 33.06
C LEU A 198 -39.14 6.57 31.66
N MET A 199 -38.64 7.42 30.81
CA MET A 199 -38.20 7.07 29.43
C MET A 199 -36.66 7.03 29.38
N PRO A 200 -36.07 6.30 28.41
CA PRO A 200 -34.62 6.32 28.18
C PRO A 200 -34.06 7.73 28.01
N SER A 201 -34.82 8.64 27.38
CA SER A 201 -34.46 10.05 27.18
C SER A 201 -34.29 10.80 28.52
N ASP A 202 -35.08 10.46 29.55
CA ASP A 202 -34.95 11.08 30.87
C ASP A 202 -33.62 10.72 31.53
N ILE A 203 -33.16 9.48 31.30
CA ILE A 203 -31.86 9.02 31.79
C ILE A 203 -30.73 9.77 31.07
N SER A 204 -30.81 9.90 29.75
CA SER A 204 -29.81 10.64 28.95
C SER A 204 -29.73 12.09 29.43
N SER A 205 -30.87 12.76 29.58
CA SER A 205 -30.93 14.15 30.04
C SER A 205 -30.38 14.32 31.47
N ALA A 206 -30.67 13.35 32.38
CA ALA A 206 -30.14 13.37 33.72
C ALA A 206 -28.63 13.19 33.79
N LEU A 207 -28.09 12.33 32.92
CA LEU A 207 -26.64 12.13 32.74
C LEU A 207 -25.96 13.37 32.17
N GLU A 208 -26.50 13.95 31.11
CA GLU A 208 -25.98 15.19 30.53
C GLU A 208 -25.94 16.32 31.55
N ALA A 209 -26.97 16.49 32.32
CA ALA A 209 -27.07 17.54 33.34
C ALA A 209 -26.08 17.36 34.50
N GLN A 210 -25.77 16.11 34.89
CA GLN A 210 -24.97 15.84 36.10
C GLN A 210 -23.54 15.38 35.81
N ASN A 211 -23.24 14.91 34.56
CA ASN A 211 -21.90 14.52 34.11
C ASN A 211 -21.25 15.64 33.31
N THR A 212 -21.30 16.87 33.80
CA THR A 212 -20.71 18.04 33.19
C THR A 212 -19.59 18.61 34.05
N GLU A 213 -18.62 19.21 33.38
CA GLU A 213 -17.58 19.99 34.03
C GLU A 213 -18.05 21.45 34.17
N VAL A 214 -18.11 21.96 35.38
CA VAL A 214 -18.59 23.29 35.65
C VAL A 214 -17.42 24.20 35.99
N SER A 215 -17.23 25.26 35.25
CA SER A 215 -16.31 26.34 35.61
C SER A 215 -17.01 27.24 36.65
N ALA A 216 -16.65 27.05 37.93
CA ALA A 216 -17.25 27.78 39.03
C ALA A 216 -16.70 29.19 39.24
N GLY A 217 -15.69 29.59 38.43
CA GLY A 217 -15.08 30.92 38.49
C GLY A 217 -13.97 31.05 39.53
N GLN A 218 -13.80 32.27 40.03
CA GLN A 218 -12.66 32.61 40.88
C GLN A 218 -13.11 33.59 41.98
N LEU A 219 -12.80 33.25 43.23
CA LEU A 219 -12.93 34.20 44.33
C LEU A 219 -11.87 35.28 44.17
N GLY A 220 -12.28 36.54 44.29
CA GLY A 220 -11.36 37.66 44.12
C GLY A 220 -10.95 37.93 42.66
N ALA A 221 -11.74 37.51 41.66
CA ALA A 221 -11.57 37.90 40.27
C ALA A 221 -11.81 39.40 40.10
N LEU A 222 -11.17 39.98 39.09
CA LEU A 222 -11.34 41.43 38.78
C LEU A 222 -12.64 41.71 38.02
N PRO A 223 -13.36 42.78 38.35
CA PRO A 223 -13.12 43.75 39.44
C PRO A 223 -13.42 43.18 40.82
N ALA A 224 -12.44 43.22 41.72
CA ALA A 224 -12.59 42.67 43.08
C ALA A 224 -13.32 43.65 43.99
N VAL A 225 -14.00 43.09 44.99
CA VAL A 225 -14.66 43.86 46.07
C VAL A 225 -13.58 44.51 46.95
N THR A 226 -13.80 45.76 47.34
CA THR A 226 -12.85 46.50 48.15
C THR A 226 -12.58 45.75 49.45
N GLY A 227 -11.31 45.46 49.74
CA GLY A 227 -10.89 44.67 50.92
C GLY A 227 -10.70 43.19 50.68
N GLN A 228 -10.95 42.69 49.48
CA GLN A 228 -10.70 41.29 49.11
C GLN A 228 -9.17 41.04 49.03
N GLN A 229 -8.65 40.23 49.93
CA GLN A 229 -7.22 39.91 50.01
C GLN A 229 -6.86 38.51 49.49
N LEU A 230 -7.84 37.65 49.23
CA LEU A 230 -7.65 36.31 48.72
C LEU A 230 -8.14 36.16 47.30
N ASN A 231 -7.26 35.68 46.44
CA ASN A 231 -7.63 35.22 45.12
C ASN A 231 -7.47 33.68 45.08
N ALA A 232 -8.55 32.96 44.75
CA ALA A 232 -8.54 31.52 44.64
C ALA A 232 -9.52 31.04 43.54
N THR A 233 -9.06 30.13 42.70
CA THR A 233 -9.92 29.45 41.72
C THR A 233 -10.84 28.47 42.47
N ILE A 234 -12.13 28.52 42.16
CA ILE A 234 -13.10 27.60 42.71
C ILE A 234 -13.14 26.35 41.85
N SER A 235 -12.67 25.22 42.39
CA SER A 235 -12.80 23.93 41.73
C SER A 235 -14.18 23.35 42.10
N ALA A 236 -15.00 23.17 41.07
CA ALA A 236 -16.27 22.48 41.18
C ALA A 236 -16.10 20.98 40.87
N ARG A 237 -17.20 20.23 40.98
CA ARG A 237 -17.25 18.82 40.67
C ARG A 237 -16.81 18.59 39.20
N SER A 238 -15.87 17.70 38.97
CA SER A 238 -15.50 17.20 37.66
C SER A 238 -16.50 16.18 37.11
N LYS A 239 -16.33 15.72 35.88
CA LYS A 239 -17.11 14.59 35.33
C LYS A 239 -17.05 13.37 36.22
N LEU A 240 -18.09 12.54 36.16
CA LEU A 240 -18.19 11.29 36.91
C LEU A 240 -17.15 10.30 36.39
N GLN A 241 -16.48 9.57 37.30
CA GLN A 241 -15.35 8.72 36.96
C GLN A 241 -15.55 7.25 37.33
N THR A 242 -16.39 6.95 38.30
CA THR A 242 -16.58 5.58 38.78
C THR A 242 -18.02 5.11 38.65
N PRO A 243 -18.27 3.78 38.52
CA PRO A 243 -19.62 3.23 38.46
C PRO A 243 -20.49 3.71 39.59
N GLU A 244 -19.96 3.80 40.83
CA GLU A 244 -20.70 4.23 41.99
C GLU A 244 -21.14 5.70 41.90
N GLN A 245 -20.34 6.55 41.26
CA GLN A 245 -20.72 7.94 41.02
C GLN A 245 -21.88 8.03 40.01
N PHE A 246 -21.84 7.22 38.94
CA PHE A 246 -22.93 7.13 37.98
C PHE A 246 -24.19 6.51 38.59
N GLU A 247 -24.08 5.47 39.41
CA GLU A 247 -25.20 4.86 40.11
C GLU A 247 -25.98 5.86 40.98
N ASN A 248 -25.30 6.87 41.51
CA ASN A 248 -25.88 7.91 42.37
C ASN A 248 -26.43 9.12 41.58
N VAL A 249 -26.47 9.10 40.27
CA VAL A 249 -27.12 10.14 39.45
C VAL A 249 -28.61 10.17 39.75
N VAL A 250 -29.15 11.35 40.08
CA VAL A 250 -30.57 11.57 40.33
C VAL A 250 -31.31 11.65 39.01
N VAL A 251 -32.17 10.68 38.73
CA VAL A 251 -32.95 10.60 37.48
C VAL A 251 -34.29 11.30 37.64
N LYS A 252 -34.94 11.18 38.81
CA LYS A 252 -36.22 11.78 39.06
C LYS A 252 -36.30 12.26 40.51
N SER A 253 -36.91 13.41 40.73
CA SER A 253 -37.17 13.95 42.03
C SER A 253 -38.68 14.25 42.15
N SER A 254 -39.31 13.77 43.21
CA SER A 254 -40.72 14.02 43.48
C SER A 254 -40.89 15.20 44.44
N SER A 255 -42.05 15.84 44.43
CA SER A 255 -42.38 16.99 45.27
C SER A 255 -42.40 16.70 46.78
N ASP A 256 -42.47 15.43 47.16
CA ASP A 256 -42.37 14.92 48.53
C ASP A 256 -40.94 14.66 49.01
N GLY A 257 -39.94 14.95 48.15
CA GLY A 257 -38.54 14.75 48.45
C GLY A 257 -38.01 13.36 48.14
N ALA A 258 -38.85 12.45 47.64
CA ALA A 258 -38.38 11.15 47.16
C ALA A 258 -37.55 11.29 45.86
N VAL A 259 -36.41 10.60 45.82
CA VAL A 259 -35.52 10.61 44.66
C VAL A 259 -35.38 9.20 44.09
N VAL A 260 -35.37 9.11 42.77
CA VAL A 260 -35.00 7.88 42.04
C VAL A 260 -33.58 8.07 41.51
N LEU A 261 -32.72 7.13 41.85
CA LEU A 261 -31.32 7.11 41.44
C LEU A 261 -31.15 6.18 40.23
N LEU A 262 -30.08 6.37 39.47
CA LEU A 262 -29.79 5.56 38.28
C LEU A 262 -29.69 4.06 38.62
N ARG A 263 -29.12 3.68 39.77
CA ARG A 263 -29.07 2.28 40.27
C ARG A 263 -30.45 1.63 40.48
N ASP A 264 -31.51 2.43 40.67
CA ASP A 264 -32.86 1.91 40.88
C ASP A 264 -33.48 1.44 39.55
N VAL A 265 -33.00 1.94 38.41
CA VAL A 265 -33.57 1.70 37.08
C VAL A 265 -32.56 1.11 36.08
N ALA A 266 -31.28 1.02 36.45
CA ALA A 266 -30.22 0.52 35.58
C ALA A 266 -29.16 -0.25 36.40
N ARG A 267 -28.38 -1.07 35.68
CA ARG A 267 -27.10 -1.62 36.14
C ARG A 267 -25.99 -0.82 35.50
N VAL A 268 -25.05 -0.34 36.26
CA VAL A 268 -23.91 0.44 35.83
C VAL A 268 -22.64 -0.38 35.97
N GLU A 269 -21.84 -0.47 34.93
CA GLU A 269 -20.57 -1.19 34.99
C GLU A 269 -19.55 -0.57 33.99
N LEU A 270 -18.28 -0.75 34.28
CA LEU A 270 -17.22 -0.44 33.32
C LEU A 270 -17.12 -1.60 32.33
N GLY A 271 -17.39 -1.32 31.07
CA GLY A 271 -17.39 -2.31 29.99
C GLY A 271 -16.66 -1.83 28.74
N SER A 272 -16.81 -2.52 27.65
CA SER A 272 -16.23 -2.12 26.36
C SER A 272 -17.02 -0.96 25.74
N GLU A 273 -16.35 0.00 25.13
CA GLU A 273 -16.97 1.10 24.36
C GLU A 273 -17.78 0.57 23.17
N SER A 274 -17.26 -0.44 22.47
CA SER A 274 -18.00 -1.19 21.44
C SER A 274 -17.73 -2.68 21.59
N TYR A 275 -18.73 -3.49 21.27
CA TYR A 275 -18.63 -4.95 21.18
C TYR A 275 -18.64 -5.44 19.74
N ASP A 276 -18.63 -4.53 18.75
CA ASP A 276 -18.78 -4.86 17.33
C ASP A 276 -17.54 -5.55 16.75
N ILE A 277 -16.37 -5.24 17.29
CA ILE A 277 -15.10 -5.78 16.81
C ILE A 277 -14.39 -6.50 17.97
N ASN A 278 -14.07 -7.77 17.75
CA ASN A 278 -13.27 -8.56 18.67
C ASN A 278 -12.05 -9.14 17.94
N SER A 279 -10.87 -8.95 18.51
CA SER A 279 -9.61 -9.46 17.96
C SER A 279 -9.05 -10.60 18.79
N ALA A 280 -8.45 -11.59 18.12
CA ALA A 280 -7.70 -12.65 18.77
C ALA A 280 -6.36 -12.87 18.04
N LEU A 281 -5.30 -13.12 18.79
CA LEU A 281 -3.99 -13.46 18.29
C LEU A 281 -3.66 -14.91 18.65
N ASN A 282 -3.49 -15.75 17.65
CA ASN A 282 -3.24 -17.18 17.84
C ASN A 282 -4.26 -17.86 18.77
N GLY A 283 -5.54 -17.46 18.66
CA GLY A 283 -6.64 -17.98 19.46
C GLY A 283 -6.77 -17.41 20.88
N ARG A 284 -5.96 -16.41 21.24
CA ARG A 284 -6.03 -15.71 22.54
C ARG A 284 -6.64 -14.32 22.39
N PRO A 285 -7.37 -13.81 23.37
CA PRO A 285 -7.87 -12.44 23.35
C PRO A 285 -6.73 -11.44 23.11
N ALA A 286 -6.96 -10.52 22.19
CA ALA A 286 -5.99 -9.51 21.79
C ALA A 286 -6.69 -8.21 21.42
N ALA A 287 -5.92 -7.15 21.27
CA ALA A 287 -6.33 -5.98 20.51
C ALA A 287 -5.22 -5.62 19.52
N ALA A 288 -5.57 -5.00 18.43
CA ALA A 288 -4.63 -4.69 17.38
C ALA A 288 -4.72 -3.23 16.91
N MET A 289 -3.67 -2.80 16.25
CA MET A 289 -3.57 -1.51 15.55
C MET A 289 -3.23 -1.76 14.10
N GLY A 290 -3.98 -1.15 13.20
CA GLY A 290 -3.65 -1.06 11.79
C GLY A 290 -2.96 0.27 11.51
N ILE A 291 -1.69 0.23 11.12
CA ILE A 291 -0.89 1.43 10.86
C ILE A 291 -0.84 1.65 9.35
N GLN A 292 -1.23 2.83 8.92
CA GLN A 292 -1.25 3.26 7.52
C GLN A 292 -0.09 4.22 7.24
N LEU A 293 0.43 4.16 6.03
CA LEU A 293 1.50 5.03 5.59
C LEU A 293 0.95 6.39 5.13
N ALA A 294 1.61 7.49 5.48
CA ALA A 294 1.32 8.78 4.88
C ALA A 294 1.69 8.80 3.39
N SER A 295 0.97 9.58 2.60
CA SER A 295 1.24 9.67 1.17
C SER A 295 2.67 10.17 0.91
N GLY A 296 3.42 9.45 0.08
CA GLY A 296 4.81 9.78 -0.28
C GLY A 296 5.85 9.47 0.80
N ALA A 297 5.46 8.85 1.93
CA ALA A 297 6.41 8.45 2.96
C ALA A 297 7.16 7.16 2.58
N ASN A 298 8.36 7.00 3.14
CA ASN A 298 9.18 5.82 2.92
C ASN A 298 8.73 4.65 3.80
N ALA A 299 8.15 3.61 3.20
CA ALA A 299 7.60 2.46 3.89
C ALA A 299 8.63 1.71 4.77
N LEU A 300 9.88 1.62 4.33
CA LEU A 300 10.93 0.93 5.09
C LEU A 300 11.36 1.73 6.31
N SER A 301 11.64 3.02 6.17
CA SER A 301 12.05 3.88 7.28
C SER A 301 10.97 4.03 8.33
N VAL A 302 9.71 4.20 7.90
CA VAL A 302 8.55 4.27 8.80
C VAL A 302 8.37 2.94 9.54
N GLY A 303 8.44 1.81 8.82
CA GLY A 303 8.33 0.49 9.43
C GLY A 303 9.44 0.21 10.46
N GLU A 304 10.68 0.61 10.19
CA GLU A 304 11.78 0.50 11.15
C GLU A 304 11.56 1.41 12.36
N ALA A 305 11.11 2.65 12.15
CA ALA A 305 10.79 3.59 13.23
C ALA A 305 9.67 3.07 14.13
N ILE A 306 8.61 2.47 13.56
CA ILE A 306 7.53 1.83 14.33
C ILE A 306 8.07 0.67 15.17
N LYS A 307 8.87 -0.23 14.57
CA LYS A 307 9.47 -1.37 15.28
C LYS A 307 10.41 -0.92 16.41
N ALA A 308 11.21 0.10 16.14
CA ALA A 308 12.09 0.69 17.15
C ALA A 308 11.30 1.32 18.31
N LYS A 309 10.20 2.05 17.98
CA LYS A 309 9.33 2.66 19.00
C LYS A 309 8.59 1.63 19.84
N LEU A 310 8.07 0.58 19.22
CA LEU A 310 7.43 -0.52 19.96
C LEU A 310 8.41 -1.20 20.92
N LYS A 311 9.65 -1.44 20.49
CA LYS A 311 10.70 -2.01 21.33
C LYS A 311 11.13 -1.06 22.47
N GLU A 312 11.12 0.26 22.22
CA GLU A 312 11.35 1.27 23.25
C GLU A 312 10.26 1.26 24.32
N LEU A 313 9.00 1.04 23.91
CA LEU A 313 7.83 1.06 24.78
C LEU A 313 7.61 -0.26 25.54
N GLU A 314 8.12 -1.38 25.04
CA GLU A 314 7.93 -2.70 25.65
C GLU A 314 8.31 -2.79 27.16
N PRO A 315 9.43 -2.17 27.63
CA PRO A 315 9.78 -2.17 29.06
C PRO A 315 8.79 -1.40 29.96
N PHE A 316 7.95 -0.54 29.36
CA PHE A 316 6.95 0.26 30.08
C PHE A 316 5.58 -0.40 30.11
N TYR A 317 5.43 -1.58 29.51
CA TYR A 317 4.16 -2.31 29.57
C TYR A 317 3.79 -2.70 31.00
N PRO A 318 2.52 -2.62 31.38
CA PRO A 318 2.09 -3.01 32.72
C PRO A 318 2.45 -4.47 33.01
N THR A 319 3.30 -4.69 34.01
CA THR A 319 3.79 -6.04 34.36
C THR A 319 2.67 -7.02 34.72
N GLN A 320 1.58 -6.49 35.29
CA GLN A 320 0.40 -7.27 35.64
C GLN A 320 -0.34 -7.82 34.42
N MET A 321 -0.28 -7.12 33.30
CA MET A 321 -0.93 -7.53 32.06
C MET A 321 -0.09 -8.50 31.22
N GLN A 322 1.20 -8.65 31.49
CA GLN A 322 2.12 -9.53 30.75
C GLN A 322 1.96 -9.42 29.21
N LEU A 323 1.91 -8.19 28.71
CA LEU A 323 1.66 -7.91 27.31
C LEU A 323 2.84 -8.31 26.44
N LYS A 324 2.52 -8.88 25.28
CA LYS A 324 3.47 -9.17 24.20
C LYS A 324 3.02 -8.53 22.91
N THR A 325 3.94 -7.88 22.21
CA THR A 325 3.70 -7.30 20.89
C THR A 325 4.04 -8.31 19.81
N VAL A 326 3.12 -8.53 18.89
CA VAL A 326 3.32 -9.37 17.71
C VAL A 326 2.92 -8.57 16.47
N ILE A 327 3.81 -8.50 15.50
CA ILE A 327 3.52 -7.91 14.20
C ILE A 327 2.94 -9.01 13.32
N ALA A 328 1.61 -9.03 13.24
CA ALA A 328 0.86 -10.08 12.56
C ALA A 328 0.82 -9.91 11.02
N TYR A 329 0.99 -8.69 10.54
CA TYR A 329 1.10 -8.34 9.14
C TYR A 329 2.15 -7.25 8.98
N ASP A 330 3.11 -7.44 8.09
CA ASP A 330 4.20 -6.51 7.85
C ASP A 330 4.58 -6.58 6.37
N THR A 331 4.50 -5.46 5.69
CA THR A 331 4.84 -5.39 4.28
C THR A 331 6.30 -5.02 4.03
N THR A 332 7.00 -4.53 5.06
CA THR A 332 8.37 -4.01 4.93
C THR A 332 9.41 -5.11 4.62
N PRO A 333 9.33 -6.35 5.14
CA PRO A 333 10.27 -7.40 4.78
C PRO A 333 10.24 -7.75 3.30
N PHE A 334 9.04 -7.81 2.71
CA PHE A 334 8.89 -8.11 1.29
C PHE A 334 9.43 -6.98 0.41
N VAL A 335 9.13 -5.72 0.74
CA VAL A 335 9.69 -4.55 0.03
C VAL A 335 11.23 -4.54 0.12
N SER A 336 11.78 -4.80 1.32
CA SER A 336 13.23 -4.88 1.53
C SER A 336 13.86 -6.02 0.71
N LEU A 337 13.24 -7.20 0.70
CA LEU A 337 13.70 -8.35 -0.08
C LEU A 337 13.70 -8.03 -1.57
N SER A 338 12.59 -7.50 -2.09
CA SER A 338 12.45 -7.14 -3.51
C SER A 338 13.54 -6.14 -3.94
N ILE A 339 13.77 -5.10 -3.16
CA ILE A 339 14.82 -4.10 -3.45
C ILE A 339 16.21 -4.75 -3.40
N LYS A 340 16.50 -5.57 -2.38
CA LYS A 340 17.79 -6.28 -2.26
C LYS A 340 18.07 -7.18 -3.46
N GLU A 341 17.07 -7.95 -3.90
CA GLU A 341 17.22 -8.84 -5.08
C GLU A 341 17.46 -8.04 -6.37
N VAL A 342 16.80 -6.90 -6.55
CA VAL A 342 17.03 -6.05 -7.73
C VAL A 342 18.40 -5.37 -7.66
N VAL A 343 18.83 -4.86 -6.50
CA VAL A 343 20.18 -4.30 -6.32
C VAL A 343 21.25 -5.35 -6.58
N LYS A 344 21.04 -6.59 -6.12
CA LYS A 344 21.92 -7.73 -6.39
C LYS A 344 21.98 -8.02 -7.89
N SER A 345 20.82 -8.11 -8.57
CA SER A 345 20.73 -8.32 -10.02
C SER A 345 21.42 -7.20 -10.80
N LEU A 346 21.29 -5.95 -10.33
CA LEU A 346 21.98 -4.79 -10.89
C LEU A 346 23.51 -4.96 -10.79
N GLY A 347 24.00 -5.37 -9.61
CA GLY A 347 25.43 -5.65 -9.40
C GLY A 347 25.92 -6.81 -10.26
N GLU A 348 25.17 -7.91 -10.34
CA GLU A 348 25.49 -9.07 -11.19
C GLU A 348 25.53 -8.68 -12.66
N ALA A 349 24.57 -7.85 -13.14
CA ALA A 349 24.54 -7.35 -14.49
C ALA A 349 25.79 -6.49 -14.81
N ILE A 350 26.18 -5.59 -13.92
CA ILE A 350 27.40 -4.76 -14.08
C ILE A 350 28.63 -5.66 -14.19
N VAL A 351 28.79 -6.62 -13.27
CA VAL A 351 29.94 -7.53 -13.27
C VAL A 351 29.99 -8.36 -14.55
N LEU A 352 28.85 -8.91 -14.98
CA LEU A 352 28.73 -9.71 -16.20
C LEU A 352 29.11 -8.88 -17.43
N VAL A 353 28.60 -7.66 -17.54
CA VAL A 353 28.90 -6.74 -18.65
C VAL A 353 30.40 -6.41 -18.69
N VAL A 354 31.01 -6.07 -17.54
CA VAL A 354 32.45 -5.79 -17.45
C VAL A 354 33.28 -7.01 -17.85
N LEU A 355 32.87 -8.21 -17.41
CA LEU A 355 33.55 -9.45 -17.75
C LEU A 355 33.46 -9.76 -19.25
N ILE A 356 32.29 -9.60 -19.88
CA ILE A 356 32.10 -9.78 -21.31
C ILE A 356 32.94 -8.76 -22.08
N MET A 357 32.90 -7.49 -21.71
CA MET A 357 33.73 -6.44 -22.32
C MET A 357 35.23 -6.80 -22.24
N PHE A 358 35.70 -7.25 -21.06
CA PHE A 358 37.08 -7.67 -20.90
C PHE A 358 37.45 -8.85 -21.81
N LEU A 359 36.53 -9.80 -22.00
CA LEU A 359 36.73 -10.95 -22.87
C LEU A 359 36.92 -10.54 -24.35
N PHE A 360 36.12 -9.55 -24.79
CA PHE A 360 36.19 -9.09 -26.19
C PHE A 360 37.30 -8.07 -26.42
N MET A 361 37.42 -7.07 -25.54
CA MET A 361 38.44 -6.03 -25.68
C MET A 361 39.85 -6.48 -25.30
N GLN A 362 39.94 -7.47 -24.41
CA GLN A 362 41.21 -8.04 -23.89
C GLN A 362 42.22 -6.97 -23.41
N ASN A 363 41.72 -5.79 -23.06
CA ASN A 363 42.48 -4.64 -22.59
C ASN A 363 41.81 -4.05 -21.35
N LEU A 364 42.47 -4.13 -20.20
CA LEU A 364 41.91 -3.67 -18.94
C LEU A 364 41.58 -2.16 -18.95
N ARG A 365 42.40 -1.35 -19.61
CA ARG A 365 42.18 0.11 -19.70
C ARG A 365 40.97 0.43 -20.55
N ALA A 366 40.83 -0.23 -21.70
CA ALA A 366 39.68 -0.08 -22.57
C ALA A 366 38.38 -0.54 -21.87
N THR A 367 38.42 -1.63 -21.08
CA THR A 367 37.30 -2.13 -20.29
C THR A 367 36.92 -1.23 -19.15
N LEU A 368 37.90 -0.57 -18.48
CA LEU A 368 37.63 0.34 -17.36
C LEU A 368 36.88 1.60 -17.77
N ILE A 369 37.03 2.07 -19.03
CA ILE A 369 36.36 3.28 -19.50
C ILE A 369 34.83 3.12 -19.45
N PRO A 370 34.19 2.13 -20.10
CA PRO A 370 32.75 1.90 -19.96
C PRO A 370 32.35 1.52 -18.52
N ALA A 371 33.21 0.79 -17.78
CA ALA A 371 32.94 0.43 -16.41
C ALA A 371 32.79 1.65 -15.46
N ILE A 372 33.52 2.74 -15.72
CA ILE A 372 33.42 4.01 -14.98
C ILE A 372 32.17 4.79 -15.39
N THR A 373 31.75 4.72 -16.64
CA THR A 373 30.59 5.49 -17.13
C THR A 373 29.25 4.97 -16.57
N VAL A 374 29.14 3.67 -16.33
CA VAL A 374 27.89 3.04 -15.82
C VAL A 374 27.45 3.64 -14.47
N PRO A 375 28.27 3.70 -13.42
CA PRO A 375 27.88 4.34 -12.17
C PRO A 375 27.46 5.81 -12.32
N VAL A 376 28.12 6.57 -13.22
CA VAL A 376 27.76 7.97 -13.47
C VAL A 376 26.33 8.09 -13.98
N VAL A 377 25.99 7.28 -14.97
CA VAL A 377 24.65 7.31 -15.58
C VAL A 377 23.58 6.80 -14.62
N LEU A 378 23.85 5.70 -13.91
CA LEU A 378 22.90 5.14 -12.94
C LEU A 378 22.59 6.12 -11.80
N LEU A 379 23.62 6.69 -11.20
CA LEU A 379 23.43 7.68 -10.15
C LEU A 379 22.74 8.94 -10.69
N GLY A 380 23.12 9.40 -11.87
CA GLY A 380 22.44 10.51 -12.54
C GLY A 380 20.95 10.27 -12.76
N THR A 381 20.57 9.03 -13.10
CA THR A 381 19.17 8.64 -13.29
C THR A 381 18.37 8.78 -11.99
N PHE A 382 18.92 8.40 -10.82
CA PHE A 382 18.28 8.67 -9.54
C PHE A 382 18.08 10.17 -9.28
N GLY A 383 19.05 11.00 -9.67
CA GLY A 383 18.90 12.45 -9.60
C GLY A 383 17.73 12.97 -10.42
N VAL A 384 17.54 12.43 -11.62
CA VAL A 384 16.39 12.79 -12.47
C VAL A 384 15.08 12.29 -11.87
N LEU A 385 15.03 11.05 -11.35
CA LEU A 385 13.83 10.54 -10.65
C LEU A 385 13.42 11.45 -9.47
N ALA A 386 14.38 11.92 -8.68
CA ALA A 386 14.12 12.85 -7.59
C ALA A 386 13.57 14.19 -8.09
N LEU A 387 14.11 14.71 -9.21
CA LEU A 387 13.63 15.96 -9.81
C LEU A 387 12.17 15.88 -10.26
N PHE A 388 11.72 14.69 -10.71
CA PHE A 388 10.34 14.45 -11.12
C PHE A 388 9.43 14.01 -9.95
N GLY A 389 9.94 13.88 -8.73
CA GLY A 389 9.17 13.43 -7.57
C GLY A 389 8.74 11.96 -7.65
N TYR A 390 9.52 11.12 -8.31
CA TYR A 390 9.25 9.68 -8.43
C TYR A 390 9.89 8.91 -7.26
N SER A 391 9.46 7.64 -7.08
CA SER A 391 9.98 6.75 -6.06
C SER A 391 10.99 5.75 -6.63
N ILE A 392 11.86 5.22 -5.77
CA ILE A 392 12.60 3.99 -6.04
C ILE A 392 11.62 2.84 -5.79
N ASN A 393 11.28 2.14 -6.85
CA ASN A 393 10.37 1.01 -6.76
C ASN A 393 10.84 -0.11 -7.70
N THR A 394 10.23 -1.28 -7.60
CA THR A 394 10.59 -2.45 -8.39
C THR A 394 10.63 -2.15 -9.89
N LEU A 395 9.68 -1.35 -10.40
CA LEU A 395 9.60 -1.03 -11.83
C LEU A 395 10.70 -0.07 -12.29
N THR A 396 11.00 0.98 -11.51
CA THR A 396 12.10 1.91 -11.82
C THR A 396 13.45 1.20 -11.75
N MET A 397 13.60 0.26 -10.81
CA MET A 397 14.81 -0.55 -10.70
C MET A 397 14.94 -1.54 -11.86
N PHE A 398 13.86 -2.21 -12.30
CA PHE A 398 13.89 -3.04 -13.51
C PHE A 398 14.19 -2.22 -14.77
N ALA A 399 13.64 -1.01 -14.87
CA ALA A 399 13.99 -0.09 -15.95
C ALA A 399 15.50 0.23 -15.96
N MET A 400 16.12 0.41 -14.79
CA MET A 400 17.57 0.64 -14.68
C MET A 400 18.39 -0.60 -15.04
N VAL A 401 17.97 -1.80 -14.61
CA VAL A 401 18.64 -3.06 -15.03
C VAL A 401 18.60 -3.22 -16.55
N LEU A 402 17.43 -2.97 -17.16
CA LEU A 402 17.28 -3.00 -18.60
C LEU A 402 18.16 -1.92 -19.28
N ALA A 403 18.18 -0.72 -18.70
CA ALA A 403 18.96 0.40 -19.22
C ALA A 403 20.47 0.10 -19.22
N ILE A 404 21.03 -0.65 -18.24
CA ILE A 404 22.46 -0.98 -18.21
C ILE A 404 22.94 -1.59 -19.53
N GLY A 405 22.19 -2.55 -20.07
CA GLY A 405 22.55 -3.18 -21.34
C GLY A 405 22.58 -2.19 -22.50
N LEU A 406 21.69 -1.20 -22.50
CA LEU A 406 21.62 -0.15 -23.53
C LEU A 406 22.66 0.95 -23.30
N LEU A 407 22.96 1.28 -22.05
CA LEU A 407 23.88 2.37 -21.67
C LEU A 407 25.34 2.05 -21.96
N VAL A 408 25.71 0.79 -21.70
CA VAL A 408 27.11 0.36 -21.88
C VAL A 408 27.51 0.39 -23.35
N ASP A 409 26.55 0.15 -24.24
CA ASP A 409 26.79 0.09 -25.70
C ASP A 409 27.31 1.42 -26.24
N ASP A 410 26.77 2.57 -25.84
CA ASP A 410 27.26 3.89 -26.26
C ASP A 410 28.74 4.09 -25.91
N ALA A 411 29.17 3.71 -24.74
CA ALA A 411 30.54 3.83 -24.28
C ALA A 411 31.46 2.80 -25.00
N ILE A 412 30.97 1.58 -25.25
CA ILE A 412 31.70 0.54 -26.00
C ILE A 412 31.97 0.99 -27.40
N VAL A 413 30.97 1.49 -28.14
CA VAL A 413 31.11 1.95 -29.51
C VAL A 413 32.16 3.06 -29.63
N VAL A 414 32.18 3.99 -28.66
CA VAL A 414 33.23 5.05 -28.65
C VAL A 414 34.60 4.43 -28.46
N VAL A 415 34.80 3.55 -27.48
CA VAL A 415 36.12 2.95 -27.19
C VAL A 415 36.59 2.09 -28.37
N GLU A 416 35.71 1.23 -28.91
CA GLU A 416 36.00 0.36 -30.05
C GLU A 416 36.38 1.15 -31.27
N ASN A 417 35.63 2.21 -31.61
CA ASN A 417 35.96 3.03 -32.76
C ASN A 417 37.28 3.81 -32.59
N VAL A 418 37.59 4.26 -31.34
CA VAL A 418 38.89 4.88 -31.04
C VAL A 418 40.03 3.87 -31.22
N GLU A 419 39.89 2.64 -30.69
CA GLU A 419 40.90 1.58 -30.85
C GLU A 419 41.07 1.19 -32.33
N ARG A 420 39.98 1.11 -33.11
CA ARG A 420 40.01 0.87 -34.54
C ARG A 420 40.83 1.94 -35.29
N VAL A 421 40.51 3.22 -35.06
CA VAL A 421 41.20 4.35 -35.70
C VAL A 421 42.66 4.38 -35.26
N MET A 422 42.99 4.11 -34.01
CA MET A 422 44.39 4.01 -33.54
C MET A 422 45.16 2.88 -34.24
N SER A 423 44.50 1.73 -34.46
CA SER A 423 45.13 0.56 -35.06
C SER A 423 45.30 0.72 -36.60
N GLU A 424 44.28 1.20 -37.30
CA GLU A 424 44.28 1.33 -38.77
C GLU A 424 45.15 2.50 -39.24
N GLU A 425 45.10 3.64 -38.55
CA GLU A 425 45.74 4.87 -38.99
C GLU A 425 47.01 5.23 -38.18
N GLN A 426 47.38 4.41 -37.21
CA GLN A 426 48.56 4.60 -36.35
C GLN A 426 48.61 6.00 -35.69
N LEU A 427 47.44 6.54 -35.32
CA LEU A 427 47.32 7.85 -34.68
C LEU A 427 47.56 7.77 -33.17
N SER A 428 47.91 8.91 -32.58
CA SER A 428 47.97 9.04 -31.12
C SER A 428 46.57 8.89 -30.49
N PRO A 429 46.44 8.44 -29.23
CA PRO A 429 45.13 8.31 -28.58
C PRO A 429 44.29 9.58 -28.67
N LEU A 430 44.90 10.74 -28.51
CA LEU A 430 44.23 12.04 -28.58
C LEU A 430 43.67 12.33 -29.99
N GLU A 431 44.48 12.11 -31.03
CA GLU A 431 44.09 12.35 -32.43
C GLU A 431 43.04 11.34 -32.89
N ALA A 432 43.24 10.07 -32.55
CA ALA A 432 42.29 9.00 -32.84
C ALA A 432 40.93 9.26 -32.17
N THR A 433 40.92 9.72 -30.92
CA THR A 433 39.66 10.07 -30.23
C THR A 433 38.94 11.23 -30.93
N ARG A 434 39.67 12.28 -31.31
CA ARG A 434 39.06 13.41 -32.03
C ARG A 434 38.42 12.96 -33.34
N LYS A 435 39.13 12.15 -34.12
CA LYS A 435 38.64 11.63 -35.40
C LYS A 435 37.47 10.68 -35.23
N SER A 436 37.58 9.74 -34.29
CA SER A 436 36.50 8.81 -33.93
C SER A 436 35.22 9.54 -33.54
N MET A 437 35.29 10.57 -32.71
CA MET A 437 34.10 11.33 -32.31
C MET A 437 33.48 12.12 -33.47
N ASP A 438 34.23 12.58 -34.43
CA ASP A 438 33.68 13.20 -35.63
C ASP A 438 32.90 12.18 -36.53
N GLU A 439 33.32 10.90 -36.53
CA GLU A 439 32.66 9.83 -37.27
C GLU A 439 31.36 9.36 -36.60
N ILE A 440 31.35 9.18 -35.26
CA ILE A 440 30.27 8.48 -34.55
C ILE A 440 29.27 9.37 -33.82
N THR A 441 29.58 10.66 -33.60
CA THR A 441 28.69 11.56 -32.80
C THR A 441 27.27 11.60 -33.36
N SER A 442 27.08 11.68 -34.66
CA SER A 442 25.75 11.72 -35.27
C SER A 442 24.99 10.39 -35.09
N ALA A 443 25.70 9.27 -35.12
CA ALA A 443 25.12 7.94 -34.89
C ALA A 443 24.67 7.77 -33.45
N LEU A 444 25.50 8.15 -32.47
CA LEU A 444 25.15 8.10 -31.04
C LEU A 444 23.89 8.92 -30.70
N ILE A 445 23.81 10.16 -31.18
CA ILE A 445 22.62 11.01 -31.02
C ILE A 445 21.41 10.37 -31.71
N GLY A 446 21.59 9.85 -32.91
CA GLY A 446 20.52 9.19 -33.68
C GLY A 446 19.95 7.97 -32.95
N ILE A 447 20.81 7.09 -32.41
CA ILE A 447 20.40 5.92 -31.63
C ILE A 447 19.59 6.34 -30.40
N ALA A 448 20.10 7.29 -29.61
CA ALA A 448 19.40 7.75 -28.42
C ALA A 448 18.02 8.39 -28.71
N LEU A 449 17.93 9.17 -29.79
CA LEU A 449 16.66 9.76 -30.23
C LEU A 449 15.66 8.70 -30.68
N VAL A 450 16.10 7.71 -31.47
CA VAL A 450 15.23 6.62 -31.95
C VAL A 450 14.73 5.78 -30.77
N LEU A 451 15.61 5.38 -29.85
CA LEU A 451 15.23 4.62 -28.67
C LEU A 451 14.32 5.44 -27.74
N SER A 452 14.65 6.71 -27.51
CA SER A 452 13.77 7.60 -26.71
C SER A 452 12.39 7.76 -27.36
N ALA A 453 12.31 7.86 -28.70
CA ALA A 453 11.05 7.97 -29.43
C ALA A 453 10.14 6.74 -29.27
N VAL A 454 10.70 5.56 -28.97
CA VAL A 454 9.93 4.34 -28.67
C VAL A 454 9.31 4.41 -27.27
N PHE A 455 10.04 4.93 -26.29
CA PHE A 455 9.58 4.97 -24.89
C PHE A 455 8.78 6.21 -24.55
N ILE A 456 9.01 7.37 -25.15
CA ILE A 456 8.30 8.63 -24.86
C ILE A 456 6.77 8.49 -24.96
N PRO A 457 6.17 7.84 -25.97
CA PRO A 457 4.72 7.67 -26.04
C PRO A 457 4.11 6.98 -24.81
N MET A 458 4.85 6.05 -24.19
CA MET A 458 4.39 5.34 -22.99
C MET A 458 4.23 6.29 -21.78
N ALA A 459 4.95 7.40 -21.75
CA ALA A 459 4.83 8.40 -20.68
C ALA A 459 3.51 9.19 -20.74
N PHE A 460 2.80 9.16 -21.86
CA PHE A 460 1.52 9.86 -22.07
C PHE A 460 0.29 8.98 -21.87
N PHE A 461 0.44 7.71 -21.50
CA PHE A 461 -0.68 6.88 -21.18
C PHE A 461 -1.43 7.41 -19.95
N SER A 462 -2.75 7.30 -19.97
CA SER A 462 -3.63 7.75 -18.88
C SER A 462 -4.03 6.59 -17.96
N GLY A 463 -4.60 6.94 -16.79
CA GLY A 463 -5.05 5.97 -15.80
C GLY A 463 -3.92 5.38 -14.95
N SER A 464 -4.26 4.37 -14.14
CA SER A 464 -3.32 3.72 -13.21
C SER A 464 -2.15 3.04 -13.93
N THR A 465 -2.42 2.38 -15.05
CA THR A 465 -1.36 1.81 -15.92
C THR A 465 -0.43 2.88 -16.48
N GLY A 466 -0.96 4.08 -16.78
CA GLY A 466 -0.19 5.21 -17.26
C GLY A 466 0.87 5.68 -16.25
N ILE A 467 0.59 5.63 -14.96
CA ILE A 467 1.57 6.00 -13.91
C ILE A 467 2.76 5.03 -13.93
N ILE A 468 2.49 3.72 -14.06
CA ILE A 468 3.51 2.67 -14.18
C ILE A 468 4.40 2.94 -15.39
N TYR A 469 3.79 3.06 -16.57
CA TYR A 469 4.53 3.25 -17.81
C TYR A 469 5.29 4.58 -17.86
N ARG A 470 4.75 5.62 -17.23
CA ARG A 470 5.42 6.93 -17.14
C ARG A 470 6.71 6.86 -16.35
N GLN A 471 6.70 6.27 -15.15
CA GLN A 471 7.91 6.14 -14.34
C GLN A 471 8.96 5.25 -15.04
N PHE A 472 8.53 4.12 -15.58
CA PHE A 472 9.40 3.22 -16.37
C PHE A 472 10.02 3.93 -17.57
N SER A 473 9.20 4.62 -18.38
CA SER A 473 9.64 5.36 -19.57
C SER A 473 10.60 6.48 -19.22
N VAL A 474 10.25 7.32 -18.23
CA VAL A 474 11.12 8.44 -17.81
C VAL A 474 12.46 7.91 -17.30
N THR A 475 12.46 6.80 -16.54
CA THR A 475 13.71 6.18 -16.08
C THR A 475 14.61 5.77 -17.25
N ILE A 476 14.08 5.05 -18.24
CA ILE A 476 14.86 4.61 -19.40
C ILE A 476 15.33 5.79 -20.24
N VAL A 477 14.43 6.71 -20.59
CA VAL A 477 14.77 7.87 -21.44
C VAL A 477 15.82 8.75 -20.75
N SER A 478 15.68 9.00 -19.45
CA SER A 478 16.66 9.76 -18.68
C SER A 478 18.03 9.09 -18.66
N ALA A 479 18.04 7.77 -18.44
CA ALA A 479 19.25 6.97 -18.47
C ALA A 479 19.93 7.04 -19.85
N MET A 480 19.17 6.92 -20.94
CA MET A 480 19.69 7.02 -22.32
C MET A 480 20.26 8.41 -22.63
N LEU A 481 19.54 9.48 -22.25
CA LEU A 481 20.04 10.84 -22.47
C LEU A 481 21.32 11.12 -21.69
N LEU A 482 21.39 10.63 -20.44
CA LEU A 482 22.60 10.72 -19.63
C LEU A 482 23.74 9.86 -20.22
N SER A 483 23.43 8.69 -20.80
CA SER A 483 24.43 7.84 -21.48
C SER A 483 25.10 8.57 -22.63
N VAL A 484 24.32 9.13 -23.53
CA VAL A 484 24.88 9.91 -24.66
C VAL A 484 25.66 11.12 -24.18
N LEU A 485 25.18 11.82 -23.15
CA LEU A 485 25.91 12.94 -22.56
C LEU A 485 27.27 12.47 -22.02
N VAL A 486 27.32 11.35 -21.32
CA VAL A 486 28.57 10.78 -20.78
C VAL A 486 29.45 10.23 -21.90
N ALA A 487 28.86 9.57 -22.92
CA ALA A 487 29.57 9.09 -24.10
C ALA A 487 30.19 10.22 -24.94
N MET A 488 29.62 11.42 -24.91
CA MET A 488 30.15 12.61 -25.62
C MET A 488 31.08 13.48 -24.74
N THR A 489 31.13 13.26 -23.44
CA THR A 489 31.92 14.08 -22.48
C THR A 489 33.01 13.28 -21.80
N LEU A 490 32.63 12.34 -20.96
CA LEU A 490 33.56 11.58 -20.09
C LEU A 490 34.29 10.49 -20.89
N THR A 491 33.57 9.71 -21.69
CA THR A 491 34.18 8.58 -22.44
C THR A 491 35.31 9.01 -23.36
N PRO A 492 35.19 10.06 -24.23
CA PRO A 492 36.28 10.49 -25.06
C PRO A 492 37.44 11.11 -24.26
N ALA A 493 37.14 11.79 -23.14
CA ALA A 493 38.20 12.30 -22.25
C ALA A 493 39.02 11.16 -21.64
N LEU A 494 38.36 10.06 -21.26
CA LEU A 494 39.01 8.85 -20.73
C LEU A 494 39.78 8.11 -21.83
N CYS A 495 39.24 7.99 -23.05
CA CYS A 495 39.97 7.40 -24.18
C CYS A 495 41.26 8.13 -24.48
N ALA A 496 41.23 9.47 -24.56
CA ALA A 496 42.40 10.30 -24.84
C ALA A 496 43.47 10.22 -23.74
N THR A 497 43.09 9.93 -22.48
CA THR A 497 44.02 9.93 -21.33
C THR A 497 44.47 8.54 -20.88
N MET A 498 43.65 7.51 -21.03
CA MET A 498 43.91 6.16 -20.49
C MET A 498 44.45 5.17 -21.54
N LEU A 499 44.04 5.30 -22.82
CA LEU A 499 44.49 4.40 -23.86
C LEU A 499 45.97 4.67 -24.24
N LYS A 500 46.68 3.63 -24.69
CA LYS A 500 48.08 3.71 -25.15
C LYS A 500 48.21 3.06 -26.52
N ALA A 501 49.03 3.64 -27.38
CA ALA A 501 49.27 3.16 -28.75
C ALA A 501 49.85 1.72 -28.80
N SER A 502 50.58 1.29 -27.77
CA SER A 502 51.11 -0.08 -27.65
C SER A 502 50.02 -1.15 -27.41
N ASP A 503 48.87 -0.76 -26.87
CA ASP A 503 47.82 -1.71 -26.50
C ASP A 503 47.08 -2.23 -27.76
N ALA A 504 46.98 -1.43 -28.81
CA ALA A 504 46.34 -1.81 -30.07
C ALA A 504 47.15 -2.85 -30.90
N GLN A 505 48.48 -2.87 -30.76
CA GLN A 505 49.35 -3.81 -31.51
C GLN A 505 49.47 -5.20 -30.88
N LEU A 506 49.16 -5.33 -29.58
CA LEU A 506 49.28 -6.58 -28.82
C LEU A 506 48.14 -7.58 -29.06
N HIS A 507 47.05 -7.18 -29.67
CA HIS A 507 45.89 -8.04 -29.90
C HIS A 507 46.14 -9.18 -30.88
N ALA A 508 46.99 -8.97 -31.89
CA ALA A 508 47.23 -9.93 -32.98
C ALA A 508 48.09 -11.15 -32.60
N GLN A 509 48.81 -11.13 -31.45
CA GLN A 509 49.79 -12.17 -31.10
C GLN A 509 49.54 -12.88 -29.77
N ARG A 510 48.32 -12.77 -29.16
CA ARG A 510 48.06 -13.42 -27.87
C ARG A 510 47.88 -14.94 -28.01
N GLY A 511 48.68 -15.70 -27.21
CA GLY A 511 48.59 -17.15 -27.06
C GLY A 511 47.64 -17.54 -25.91
N GLY A 512 47.44 -18.83 -25.67
CA GLY A 512 46.62 -19.36 -24.60
C GLY A 512 45.12 -19.24 -24.81
N PHE A 513 44.36 -19.01 -23.74
CA PHE A 513 42.89 -18.91 -23.75
C PHE A 513 42.35 -17.84 -24.71
N PHE A 514 42.91 -16.65 -24.69
CA PHE A 514 42.52 -15.56 -25.58
C PHE A 514 42.80 -15.87 -27.05
N GLY A 515 43.92 -16.53 -27.35
CA GLY A 515 44.21 -16.98 -28.74
C GLY A 515 43.23 -18.07 -29.20
N TRP A 516 42.78 -18.96 -28.33
CA TRP A 516 41.73 -19.92 -28.65
C TRP A 516 40.37 -19.21 -28.89
N PHE A 517 39.99 -18.26 -28.00
CA PHE A 517 38.80 -17.47 -28.16
C PHE A 517 38.75 -16.69 -29.46
N ASN A 518 39.81 -15.95 -29.80
CA ASN A 518 39.90 -15.17 -31.04
C ASN A 518 39.74 -16.05 -32.28
N ARG A 519 40.48 -17.17 -32.37
CA ARG A 519 40.32 -18.13 -33.48
C ARG A 519 38.94 -18.73 -33.60
N SER A 520 38.25 -18.95 -32.44
CA SER A 520 36.89 -19.45 -32.41
C SER A 520 35.88 -18.39 -32.87
N PHE A 521 36.12 -17.15 -32.48
CA PHE A 521 35.33 -16.00 -32.89
C PHE A 521 35.48 -15.75 -34.41
N ASP A 522 36.70 -15.72 -34.93
CA ASP A 522 36.99 -15.55 -36.38
C ASP A 522 36.29 -16.63 -37.19
N ARG A 523 36.38 -17.90 -36.78
CA ARG A 523 35.67 -19.00 -37.47
C ARG A 523 34.13 -18.81 -37.43
N SER A 524 33.62 -18.26 -36.36
CA SER A 524 32.18 -17.98 -36.24
C SER A 524 31.79 -16.79 -37.13
N ALA A 525 32.61 -15.75 -37.19
CA ALA A 525 32.43 -14.61 -38.08
C ALA A 525 32.44 -15.05 -39.56
N ASP A 526 33.40 -15.92 -39.95
CA ASP A 526 33.47 -16.49 -41.31
C ASP A 526 32.22 -17.33 -41.65
N ARG A 527 31.71 -18.11 -40.69
CA ARG A 527 30.47 -18.88 -40.89
C ARG A 527 29.26 -17.97 -41.05
N TYR A 528 29.16 -16.93 -40.19
CA TYR A 528 28.13 -15.93 -40.29
C TYR A 528 28.13 -15.21 -41.63
N GLN A 529 29.29 -14.76 -42.09
CA GLN A 529 29.45 -14.08 -43.36
C GLN A 529 29.02 -14.97 -44.53
N ARG A 530 29.40 -16.27 -44.53
CA ARG A 530 28.92 -17.26 -45.51
C ARG A 530 27.42 -17.48 -45.42
N GLY A 531 26.87 -17.53 -44.20
CA GLY A 531 25.44 -17.62 -43.96
C GLY A 531 24.67 -16.43 -44.54
N VAL A 532 25.11 -15.20 -44.25
CA VAL A 532 24.53 -13.98 -44.82
C VAL A 532 24.58 -13.99 -46.35
N SER A 533 25.70 -14.36 -46.94
CA SER A 533 25.82 -14.50 -48.40
C SER A 533 24.83 -15.52 -48.97
N GLY A 534 24.63 -16.64 -48.26
CA GLY A 534 23.62 -17.64 -48.61
C GLY A 534 22.18 -17.12 -48.54
N VAL A 535 21.85 -16.34 -47.51
CA VAL A 535 20.54 -15.68 -47.34
C VAL A 535 20.29 -14.67 -48.48
N ILE A 536 21.28 -13.84 -48.82
CA ILE A 536 21.19 -12.86 -49.89
C ILE A 536 20.95 -13.55 -51.22
N ASN A 537 21.66 -14.65 -51.50
CA ASN A 537 21.51 -15.42 -52.73
C ASN A 537 20.17 -16.16 -52.84
N HIS A 538 19.55 -16.51 -51.70
CA HIS A 538 18.28 -17.22 -51.67
C HIS A 538 17.18 -16.39 -51.00
N ARG A 539 17.10 -15.10 -51.35
CA ARG A 539 16.19 -14.11 -50.72
C ARG A 539 14.73 -14.55 -50.62
N GLY A 540 14.22 -15.29 -51.61
CA GLY A 540 12.83 -15.79 -51.55
C GLY A 540 12.60 -16.82 -50.43
N ARG A 541 13.54 -17.75 -50.21
CA ARG A 541 13.48 -18.73 -49.15
C ARG A 541 13.67 -18.06 -47.76
N ALA A 542 14.57 -17.09 -47.68
CA ALA A 542 14.80 -16.32 -46.48
C ALA A 542 13.56 -15.49 -46.07
N LEU A 543 12.90 -14.86 -47.04
CA LEU A 543 11.65 -14.14 -46.81
C LEU A 543 10.54 -15.08 -46.32
N LEU A 544 10.44 -16.27 -46.90
CA LEU A 544 9.45 -17.26 -46.46
C LEU A 544 9.69 -17.71 -45.02
N VAL A 545 10.94 -17.99 -44.62
CA VAL A 545 11.32 -18.31 -43.25
C VAL A 545 11.00 -17.14 -42.32
N TYR A 546 11.30 -15.91 -42.69
CA TYR A 546 11.01 -14.70 -41.94
C TYR A 546 9.49 -14.55 -41.69
N VAL A 547 8.66 -14.70 -42.73
CA VAL A 547 7.19 -14.66 -42.60
C VAL A 547 6.69 -15.78 -41.70
N LEU A 548 7.25 -16.98 -41.77
CA LEU A 548 6.88 -18.12 -40.94
C LEU A 548 7.21 -17.85 -39.47
N VAL A 549 8.36 -17.23 -39.19
CA VAL A 549 8.73 -16.78 -37.84
C VAL A 549 7.76 -15.69 -37.31
N LEU A 550 7.39 -14.71 -38.17
CA LEU A 550 6.40 -13.70 -37.79
C LEU A 550 5.03 -14.29 -37.48
N VAL A 551 4.58 -15.28 -38.27
CA VAL A 551 3.30 -15.99 -38.00
C VAL A 551 3.39 -16.77 -36.68
N ALA A 552 4.51 -17.50 -36.49
CA ALA A 552 4.71 -18.24 -35.22
C ALA A 552 4.74 -17.29 -34.02
N MET A 553 5.39 -16.13 -34.13
CA MET A 553 5.41 -15.10 -33.11
C MET A 553 3.98 -14.55 -32.85
N ALA A 554 3.21 -14.24 -33.90
CA ALA A 554 1.85 -13.73 -33.76
C ALA A 554 0.94 -14.77 -33.08
N VAL A 555 1.03 -16.04 -33.47
CA VAL A 555 0.29 -17.15 -32.83
C VAL A 555 0.71 -17.29 -31.37
N GLY A 556 2.01 -17.28 -31.08
CA GLY A 556 2.52 -17.33 -29.71
C GLY A 556 2.00 -16.15 -28.86
N TYR A 557 2.03 -14.93 -29.42
CA TYR A 557 1.56 -13.74 -28.73
C TYR A 557 0.06 -13.80 -28.36
N VAL A 558 -0.78 -14.25 -29.31
CA VAL A 558 -2.22 -14.38 -29.07
C VAL A 558 -2.56 -15.51 -28.10
N SER A 559 -1.73 -16.55 -28.03
CA SER A 559 -1.94 -17.70 -27.15
C SER A 559 -1.46 -17.48 -25.69
N LEU A 560 -0.67 -16.45 -25.45
CA LEU A 560 -0.19 -16.13 -24.10
C LEU A 560 -1.30 -15.48 -23.26
N PRO A 561 -1.51 -15.94 -22.01
CA PRO A 561 -2.43 -15.27 -21.12
C PRO A 561 -1.91 -13.89 -20.75
N THR A 562 -2.81 -12.90 -20.74
CA THR A 562 -2.50 -11.54 -20.32
C THR A 562 -2.79 -11.37 -18.84
N SER A 563 -1.88 -10.71 -18.11
CA SER A 563 -2.06 -10.35 -16.70
C SER A 563 -1.56 -8.92 -16.49
N PHE A 564 -2.12 -8.25 -15.45
CA PHE A 564 -1.67 -6.89 -15.10
C PHE A 564 -0.30 -6.92 -14.42
N LEU A 565 -0.18 -7.70 -13.36
CA LEU A 565 1.06 -7.98 -12.65
C LEU A 565 1.04 -9.44 -12.19
N PRO A 566 2.19 -10.10 -12.07
CA PRO A 566 2.25 -11.45 -11.52
C PRO A 566 1.90 -11.44 -10.02
N ASP A 567 1.24 -12.51 -9.57
CA ASP A 567 1.03 -12.73 -8.15
C ASP A 567 2.36 -13.09 -7.48
N GLU A 568 2.71 -12.36 -6.43
CA GLU A 568 3.96 -12.51 -5.69
C GLU A 568 3.68 -13.02 -4.27
N ASP A 569 4.54 -13.89 -3.77
CA ASP A 569 4.47 -14.38 -2.40
C ASP A 569 5.00 -13.32 -1.43
N GLN A 570 4.11 -12.53 -0.84
CA GLN A 570 4.42 -11.44 0.08
C GLN A 570 4.70 -11.90 1.54
N GLY A 571 4.73 -13.21 1.81
CA GLY A 571 4.93 -13.73 3.17
C GLY A 571 3.71 -13.61 4.07
N ALA A 572 2.55 -13.27 3.52
CA ALA A 572 1.31 -13.11 4.25
C ALA A 572 0.12 -13.64 3.47
N LEU A 573 -0.94 -14.02 4.17
CA LEU A 573 -2.25 -14.36 3.61
C LEU A 573 -3.33 -13.56 4.34
N MET A 574 -4.44 -13.36 3.64
CA MET A 574 -5.67 -12.79 4.19
C MET A 574 -6.79 -13.81 4.10
N ALA A 575 -7.66 -13.84 5.09
CA ALA A 575 -8.86 -14.66 5.03
C ALA A 575 -10.10 -13.81 5.26
N GLN A 576 -11.14 -14.14 4.52
CA GLN A 576 -12.49 -13.61 4.72
C GLN A 576 -13.38 -14.77 5.13
N ILE A 577 -14.14 -14.55 6.19
CA ILE A 577 -15.09 -15.50 6.74
C ILE A 577 -16.45 -14.81 6.79
N GLN A 578 -17.45 -15.43 6.16
CA GLN A 578 -18.80 -14.90 6.09
C GLN A 578 -19.80 -15.99 6.43
N LEU A 579 -20.60 -15.74 7.44
CA LEU A 579 -21.70 -16.60 7.86
C LEU A 579 -23.01 -16.12 7.21
N PRO A 580 -24.06 -16.96 7.22
CA PRO A 580 -25.38 -16.55 6.80
C PRO A 580 -25.87 -15.30 7.54
N VAL A 581 -26.71 -14.54 6.86
CA VAL A 581 -27.30 -13.32 7.39
C VAL A 581 -28.07 -13.60 8.68
N GLY A 582 -27.90 -12.73 9.70
CA GLY A 582 -28.51 -12.89 11.00
C GLY A 582 -27.75 -13.82 11.94
N ALA A 583 -26.58 -14.33 11.54
CA ALA A 583 -25.72 -15.06 12.48
C ALA A 583 -25.19 -14.10 13.55
N THR A 584 -25.20 -14.57 14.80
CA THR A 584 -24.68 -13.83 15.96
C THR A 584 -23.16 -13.90 16.02
N ASP A 585 -22.52 -12.96 16.71
CA ASP A 585 -21.09 -12.95 16.94
C ASP A 585 -20.57 -14.26 17.58
N SER A 586 -21.32 -14.83 18.53
CA SER A 586 -20.95 -16.10 19.16
C SER A 586 -20.83 -17.27 18.14
N ARG A 587 -21.70 -17.28 17.12
CA ARG A 587 -21.65 -18.26 16.04
C ARG A 587 -20.46 -17.99 15.11
N THR A 588 -20.18 -16.74 14.83
CA THR A 588 -18.99 -16.31 14.05
C THR A 588 -17.71 -16.69 14.76
N GLN A 589 -17.63 -16.46 16.07
CA GLN A 589 -16.47 -16.86 16.88
C GLN A 589 -16.28 -18.39 16.94
N ALA A 590 -17.36 -19.18 16.89
CA ALA A 590 -17.26 -20.63 16.83
C ALA A 590 -16.62 -21.12 15.53
N VAL A 591 -16.96 -20.51 14.39
CA VAL A 591 -16.32 -20.75 13.10
C VAL A 591 -14.88 -20.27 13.11
N MET A 592 -14.62 -19.09 13.69
CA MET A 592 -13.26 -18.54 13.80
C MET A 592 -12.32 -19.47 14.56
N ARG A 593 -12.76 -20.08 15.67
CA ARG A 593 -11.95 -21.07 16.41
C ARG A 593 -11.60 -22.30 15.56
N GLN A 594 -12.51 -22.75 14.68
CA GLN A 594 -12.22 -23.87 13.76
C GLN A 594 -11.18 -23.45 12.72
N PHE A 595 -11.33 -22.24 12.14
CA PHE A 595 -10.39 -21.66 11.21
C PHE A 595 -8.99 -21.51 11.83
N GLU A 596 -8.90 -20.90 13.02
CA GLU A 596 -7.65 -20.71 13.77
C GLU A 596 -6.96 -22.05 14.08
N THR A 597 -7.73 -23.02 14.56
CA THR A 597 -7.21 -24.36 14.86
C THR A 597 -6.63 -25.04 13.63
N TYR A 598 -7.24 -24.86 12.45
CA TYR A 598 -6.72 -25.40 11.20
C TYR A 598 -5.45 -24.66 10.76
N MET A 599 -5.48 -23.32 10.73
CA MET A 599 -4.38 -22.51 10.22
C MET A 599 -3.12 -22.63 11.10
N LEU A 600 -3.26 -22.62 12.41
CA LEU A 600 -2.14 -22.74 13.34
C LEU A 600 -1.46 -24.13 13.34
N LYS A 601 -2.11 -25.15 12.77
CA LYS A 601 -1.50 -26.47 12.53
C LYS A 601 -0.66 -26.51 11.25
N GLN A 602 -0.78 -25.51 10.37
CA GLN A 602 0.00 -25.49 9.13
C GLN A 602 1.47 -25.13 9.47
N PRO A 603 2.45 -25.90 8.99
CA PRO A 603 3.86 -25.66 9.31
C PRO A 603 4.39 -24.34 8.75
N GLU A 604 3.74 -23.79 7.73
CA GLU A 604 4.10 -22.53 7.08
C GLU A 604 3.64 -21.29 7.84
N VAL A 605 2.71 -21.43 8.79
CA VAL A 605 2.13 -20.30 9.55
C VAL A 605 2.98 -19.97 10.76
N GLU A 606 3.32 -18.70 10.93
CA GLU A 606 4.06 -18.16 12.07
C GLU A 606 3.11 -17.56 13.11
N ALA A 607 2.18 -16.70 12.66
CA ALA A 607 1.21 -16.01 13.52
C ALA A 607 -0.10 -15.75 12.75
N LEU A 608 -1.17 -15.66 13.49
CA LEU A 608 -2.51 -15.43 12.98
C LEU A 608 -3.24 -14.42 13.87
N ILE A 609 -3.68 -13.32 13.28
CA ILE A 609 -4.65 -12.43 13.92
C ILE A 609 -6.00 -12.59 13.23
N SER A 610 -7.03 -12.78 14.04
CA SER A 610 -8.42 -12.90 13.62
C SER A 610 -9.25 -11.77 14.23
N ILE A 611 -10.17 -11.21 13.44
CA ILE A 611 -10.96 -10.04 13.80
C ILE A 611 -12.41 -10.34 13.42
N SER A 612 -13.26 -10.63 14.41
CA SER A 612 -14.70 -10.78 14.19
C SER A 612 -15.38 -9.41 14.13
N GLY A 613 -16.48 -9.33 13.39
CA GLY A 613 -17.22 -8.09 13.17
C GLY A 613 -16.71 -7.25 12.00
N LEU A 614 -15.52 -7.51 11.48
CA LEU A 614 -14.92 -6.77 10.37
C LEU A 614 -15.17 -7.47 9.04
N GLY A 615 -15.99 -6.88 8.17
CA GLY A 615 -16.29 -7.36 6.82
C GLY A 615 -15.68 -6.50 5.70
N MET A 616 -15.74 -6.96 4.46
CA MET A 616 -15.33 -6.18 3.29
C MET A 616 -16.31 -5.02 2.98
N GLY A 617 -17.60 -5.26 3.15
CA GLY A 617 -18.65 -4.26 2.91
C GLY A 617 -18.98 -3.38 4.11
N GLY A 618 -18.34 -3.60 5.26
CA GLY A 618 -18.60 -2.90 6.52
C GLY A 618 -18.63 -3.84 7.72
N ASN A 619 -18.90 -3.29 8.89
CA ASN A 619 -18.96 -4.06 10.14
C ASN A 619 -20.28 -4.81 10.26
N SER A 620 -20.22 -6.11 10.58
CA SER A 620 -21.37 -6.97 10.82
C SER A 620 -21.00 -8.19 11.66
N GLN A 621 -21.89 -8.63 12.56
CA GLN A 621 -21.65 -9.77 13.44
C GLN A 621 -21.41 -11.10 12.70
N ASN A 622 -21.93 -11.25 11.48
CA ASN A 622 -21.79 -12.47 10.66
C ASN A 622 -20.54 -12.48 9.78
N THR A 623 -19.62 -11.53 9.96
CA THR A 623 -18.39 -11.43 9.18
C THR A 623 -17.15 -11.43 10.06
N ALA A 624 -16.05 -11.96 9.51
CA ALA A 624 -14.74 -11.85 10.13
C ALA A 624 -13.63 -11.81 9.10
N ARG A 625 -12.51 -11.24 9.48
CA ARG A 625 -11.26 -11.23 8.72
C ARG A 625 -10.13 -11.83 9.53
N ALA A 626 -9.17 -12.42 8.84
CA ALA A 626 -7.94 -12.84 9.46
C ALA A 626 -6.74 -12.44 8.58
N PHE A 627 -5.63 -12.14 9.26
CA PHE A 627 -4.34 -11.89 8.63
C PHE A 627 -3.38 -12.95 9.16
N ILE A 628 -2.76 -13.65 8.24
CA ILE A 628 -1.91 -14.79 8.53
C ILE A 628 -0.48 -14.44 8.11
N LYS A 629 0.43 -14.40 9.07
CA LYS A 629 1.85 -14.26 8.81
C LYS A 629 2.44 -15.63 8.52
N LEU A 630 3.07 -15.75 7.38
CA LEU A 630 3.82 -16.96 7.03
C LEU A 630 5.27 -16.85 7.54
N LYS A 631 5.91 -18.00 7.75
CA LYS A 631 7.33 -18.08 8.05
C LYS A 631 8.17 -17.51 6.93
N ASP A 632 9.43 -17.24 7.20
CA ASP A 632 10.39 -16.77 6.20
C ASP A 632 10.43 -17.67 4.96
N TRP A 633 10.67 -17.10 3.79
CA TRP A 633 10.72 -17.84 2.53
C TRP A 633 11.77 -18.95 2.52
N SER A 634 12.87 -18.78 3.27
CA SER A 634 13.91 -19.80 3.43
C SER A 634 13.43 -21.05 4.17
N GLU A 635 12.46 -20.92 5.07
CA GLU A 635 11.89 -22.01 5.87
C GLU A 635 10.74 -22.76 5.14
N ARG A 636 10.24 -22.21 4.03
CA ARG A 636 9.12 -22.76 3.24
C ARG A 636 9.42 -22.85 1.74
N SER A 637 10.65 -23.25 1.42
CA SER A 637 11.13 -23.41 0.04
C SER A 637 10.68 -24.72 -0.64
N GLY A 638 9.96 -25.59 0.09
CA GLY A 638 9.48 -26.89 -0.41
C GLY A 638 8.31 -26.75 -1.41
N LYS A 639 8.12 -27.79 -2.23
CA LYS A 639 6.97 -27.84 -3.15
C LYS A 639 5.65 -27.77 -2.37
N GLY A 640 4.75 -26.85 -2.73
CA GLY A 640 3.44 -26.70 -2.10
C GLY A 640 3.42 -25.82 -0.85
N GLN A 641 4.54 -25.19 -0.49
CA GLN A 641 4.67 -24.31 0.68
C GLN A 641 4.60 -22.82 0.36
N GLY A 642 4.46 -22.45 -0.92
CA GLY A 642 4.24 -21.07 -1.32
C GLY A 642 2.88 -20.54 -0.87
N ALA A 643 2.75 -19.21 -0.72
CA ALA A 643 1.54 -18.56 -0.22
C ALA A 643 0.28 -18.93 -1.03
N ALA A 644 0.36 -18.99 -2.36
CA ALA A 644 -0.76 -19.40 -3.22
C ALA A 644 -1.25 -20.82 -2.93
N GLN A 645 -0.33 -21.77 -2.78
CA GLN A 645 -0.66 -23.18 -2.51
C GLN A 645 -1.23 -23.36 -1.10
N VAL A 646 -0.70 -22.61 -0.11
CA VAL A 646 -1.24 -22.62 1.26
C VAL A 646 -2.65 -22.05 1.26
N ALA A 647 -2.89 -20.93 0.55
CA ALA A 647 -4.22 -20.31 0.44
C ALA A 647 -5.23 -21.26 -0.21
N GLN A 648 -4.86 -21.90 -1.33
CA GLN A 648 -5.73 -22.84 -2.03
C GLN A 648 -6.05 -24.07 -1.15
N ARG A 649 -5.03 -24.67 -0.52
CA ARG A 649 -5.21 -25.81 0.39
C ARG A 649 -6.11 -25.46 1.56
N ALA A 650 -5.92 -24.27 2.17
CA ALA A 650 -6.73 -23.80 3.27
C ALA A 650 -8.19 -23.55 2.85
N THR A 651 -8.41 -22.89 1.72
CA THR A 651 -9.77 -22.64 1.18
C THR A 651 -10.51 -23.97 0.93
N LEU A 652 -9.84 -24.95 0.31
CA LEU A 652 -10.44 -26.26 0.05
C LEU A 652 -10.74 -27.03 1.33
N ALA A 653 -9.84 -27.04 2.31
CA ALA A 653 -10.06 -27.75 3.57
C ALA A 653 -11.18 -27.11 4.41
N LEU A 654 -11.24 -25.79 4.42
CA LEU A 654 -12.23 -25.03 5.21
C LEU A 654 -13.58 -24.91 4.52
N SER A 655 -13.71 -25.26 3.24
CA SER A 655 -15.00 -25.36 2.54
C SER A 655 -15.93 -26.42 3.14
N SER A 656 -15.38 -27.35 3.96
CA SER A 656 -16.15 -28.32 4.73
C SER A 656 -16.93 -27.73 5.91
N ILE A 657 -16.65 -26.48 6.30
CA ILE A 657 -17.42 -25.76 7.32
C ILE A 657 -18.75 -25.32 6.70
N GLY A 658 -19.81 -26.11 6.92
CA GLY A 658 -21.12 -25.86 6.32
C GLY A 658 -21.82 -24.59 6.82
N ASP A 659 -21.31 -23.96 7.87
CA ASP A 659 -21.93 -22.80 8.55
C ASP A 659 -21.35 -21.46 8.05
N ALA A 660 -20.30 -21.48 7.25
CA ALA A 660 -19.65 -20.27 6.75
C ALA A 660 -18.97 -20.48 5.40
N SER A 661 -18.88 -19.40 4.64
CA SER A 661 -17.98 -19.31 3.49
C SER A 661 -16.62 -18.78 3.96
N VAL A 662 -15.58 -19.59 3.81
CA VAL A 662 -14.21 -19.23 4.18
C VAL A 662 -13.37 -19.15 2.91
N PHE A 663 -12.77 -18.00 2.68
CA PHE A 663 -11.92 -17.76 1.54
C PHE A 663 -10.57 -17.22 1.98
N VAL A 664 -9.49 -17.93 1.66
CA VAL A 664 -8.11 -17.54 1.97
C VAL A 664 -7.44 -17.10 0.67
N MET A 665 -6.80 -15.93 0.70
CA MET A 665 -6.21 -15.30 -0.47
C MET A 665 -4.87 -14.65 -0.14
N GLN A 666 -4.06 -14.41 -1.17
CA GLN A 666 -2.90 -13.55 -1.05
C GLN A 666 -3.32 -12.06 -1.04
N PRO A 667 -2.57 -11.18 -0.37
CA PRO A 667 -2.74 -9.74 -0.55
C PRO A 667 -2.56 -9.37 -2.03
N PRO A 668 -3.29 -8.35 -2.54
CA PRO A 668 -3.12 -7.92 -3.93
C PRO A 668 -1.70 -7.42 -4.19
N ALA A 669 -1.19 -7.62 -5.41
CA ALA A 669 0.16 -7.18 -5.80
C ALA A 669 0.32 -5.66 -5.67
N VAL A 670 -0.72 -4.90 -6.02
CA VAL A 670 -0.76 -3.44 -5.89
C VAL A 670 -1.83 -3.03 -4.90
N ARG A 671 -1.42 -2.30 -3.90
CA ARG A 671 -2.33 -1.78 -2.88
C ARG A 671 -3.24 -0.70 -3.44
N GLY A 672 -4.47 -0.65 -2.95
CA GLY A 672 -5.45 0.37 -3.30
C GLY A 672 -6.13 0.20 -4.67
N LEU A 673 -5.77 -0.80 -5.48
CA LEU A 673 -6.44 -1.13 -6.75
C LEU A 673 -7.48 -2.24 -6.63
N GLY A 674 -7.88 -2.63 -5.44
CA GLY A 674 -8.82 -3.70 -5.16
C GLY A 674 -8.37 -4.53 -3.98
N GLN A 675 -9.22 -5.44 -3.53
CA GLN A 675 -8.95 -6.25 -2.33
C GLN A 675 -8.49 -7.68 -2.67
N SER A 676 -8.55 -8.05 -3.95
CA SER A 676 -8.08 -9.33 -4.46
C SER A 676 -7.65 -9.19 -5.92
N SER A 677 -6.89 -10.15 -6.44
CA SER A 677 -6.65 -10.29 -7.88
C SER A 677 -7.95 -10.59 -8.61
N GLY A 678 -8.15 -10.00 -9.79
CA GLY A 678 -9.36 -10.20 -10.61
C GLY A 678 -10.02 -8.88 -11.00
N PHE A 679 -11.34 -8.82 -10.86
CA PHE A 679 -12.12 -7.63 -11.21
C PHE A 679 -13.21 -7.36 -10.16
N ASP A 680 -13.54 -6.08 -9.98
CA ASP A 680 -14.67 -5.60 -9.20
C ASP A 680 -15.71 -4.97 -10.14
N VAL A 681 -16.97 -5.43 -10.05
CA VAL A 681 -18.08 -4.91 -10.82
C VAL A 681 -19.08 -4.24 -9.89
N GLN A 682 -19.43 -3.01 -10.20
CA GLN A 682 -20.47 -2.25 -9.52
C GLN A 682 -21.77 -2.32 -10.33
N LEU A 683 -22.75 -3.09 -9.85
CA LEU A 683 -24.09 -3.11 -10.43
C LEU A 683 -24.94 -2.02 -9.78
N LYS A 684 -25.46 -1.09 -10.59
CA LYS A 684 -26.18 0.09 -10.12
C LYS A 684 -27.61 0.12 -10.66
N ASP A 685 -28.56 0.51 -9.82
CA ASP A 685 -29.93 0.83 -10.25
C ASP A 685 -29.98 2.30 -10.71
N LEU A 686 -29.89 2.51 -12.03
CA LEU A 686 -30.04 3.83 -12.65
C LEU A 686 -31.49 4.18 -13.00
N GLY A 687 -32.38 3.18 -13.01
CA GLY A 687 -33.77 3.32 -13.40
C GLY A 687 -34.71 3.58 -12.23
N GLY A 688 -34.23 3.48 -10.99
CA GLY A 688 -35.09 3.61 -9.80
C GLY A 688 -36.11 2.47 -9.64
N VAL A 689 -35.76 1.27 -10.11
CA VAL A 689 -36.63 0.10 -10.03
C VAL A 689 -36.70 -0.49 -8.62
N GLY A 690 -35.77 -0.11 -7.75
CA GLY A 690 -35.77 -0.44 -6.34
C GLY A 690 -34.83 -1.56 -5.95
N HIS A 691 -34.60 -1.65 -4.64
CA HIS A 691 -33.60 -2.53 -4.03
C HIS A 691 -33.82 -4.01 -4.34
N GLU A 692 -35.07 -4.51 -4.22
CA GLU A 692 -35.40 -5.93 -4.49
C GLU A 692 -35.07 -6.34 -5.92
N ALA A 693 -35.36 -5.48 -6.90
CA ALA A 693 -35.06 -5.73 -8.30
C ALA A 693 -33.53 -5.72 -8.55
N LEU A 694 -32.80 -4.83 -7.89
CA LEU A 694 -31.34 -4.79 -7.96
C LEU A 694 -30.70 -6.06 -7.39
N VAL A 695 -31.19 -6.54 -6.23
CA VAL A 695 -30.72 -7.79 -5.61
C VAL A 695 -31.02 -8.99 -6.53
N ALA A 696 -32.21 -9.07 -7.10
CA ALA A 696 -32.57 -10.12 -8.04
C ALA A 696 -31.68 -10.12 -9.30
N ALA A 697 -31.38 -8.95 -9.84
CA ALA A 697 -30.45 -8.80 -10.96
C ALA A 697 -29.01 -9.21 -10.57
N ARG A 698 -28.56 -8.88 -9.35
CA ARG A 698 -27.25 -9.31 -8.81
C ARG A 698 -27.15 -10.83 -8.78
N GLU A 699 -28.15 -11.51 -8.23
CA GLU A 699 -28.15 -12.98 -8.15
C GLU A 699 -28.13 -13.63 -9.53
N GLN A 700 -28.92 -13.12 -10.47
CA GLN A 700 -28.92 -13.60 -11.87
C GLN A 700 -27.53 -13.38 -12.52
N PHE A 701 -26.91 -12.24 -12.29
CA PHE A 701 -25.57 -11.95 -12.79
C PHE A 701 -24.55 -12.93 -12.24
N ILE A 702 -24.54 -13.18 -10.92
CA ILE A 702 -23.62 -14.12 -10.26
C ILE A 702 -23.84 -15.55 -10.77
N GLU A 703 -25.11 -15.98 -10.94
CA GLU A 703 -25.40 -17.30 -11.48
C GLU A 703 -24.91 -17.50 -12.93
N LEU A 704 -25.06 -16.48 -13.77
CA LEU A 704 -24.57 -16.51 -15.14
C LEU A 704 -23.03 -16.50 -15.17
N ALA A 705 -22.40 -15.67 -14.35
CA ALA A 705 -20.95 -15.58 -14.27
C ALA A 705 -20.30 -16.87 -13.75
N LYS A 706 -20.94 -17.58 -12.80
CA LYS A 706 -20.46 -18.89 -12.33
C LYS A 706 -20.51 -19.99 -13.40
N LYS A 707 -21.32 -19.83 -14.44
CA LYS A 707 -21.41 -20.79 -15.56
C LYS A 707 -20.29 -20.57 -16.60
N ASP A 708 -19.64 -19.43 -16.59
CA ASP A 708 -18.56 -19.11 -17.52
C ASP A 708 -17.25 -19.77 -17.03
N PRO A 709 -16.65 -20.70 -17.82
CA PRO A 709 -15.45 -21.41 -17.42
C PRO A 709 -14.20 -20.51 -17.33
N SER A 710 -14.24 -19.29 -17.87
CA SER A 710 -13.15 -18.32 -17.77
C SER A 710 -13.16 -17.55 -16.44
N LEU A 711 -14.24 -17.62 -15.66
CA LEU A 711 -14.41 -16.92 -14.40
C LEU A 711 -14.34 -17.87 -13.21
N LEU A 712 -13.54 -17.51 -12.21
CA LEU A 712 -13.39 -18.28 -10.99
C LEU A 712 -13.68 -17.41 -9.76
N GLY A 713 -14.44 -17.94 -8.79
CA GLY A 713 -14.65 -17.30 -7.50
C GLY A 713 -15.55 -16.05 -7.53
N VAL A 714 -16.47 -15.96 -8.50
CA VAL A 714 -17.42 -14.83 -8.58
C VAL A 714 -18.37 -14.84 -7.38
N ARG A 715 -18.40 -13.74 -6.64
CA ARG A 715 -19.20 -13.56 -5.42
C ARG A 715 -19.61 -12.11 -5.21
N SER A 716 -20.63 -11.90 -4.38
CA SER A 716 -20.96 -10.56 -3.87
C SER A 716 -19.94 -10.13 -2.79
N ASN A 717 -19.52 -8.87 -2.83
CA ASN A 717 -18.71 -8.24 -1.78
C ASN A 717 -19.53 -7.27 -0.91
N GLY A 718 -20.82 -7.05 -1.24
CA GLY A 718 -21.71 -6.20 -0.46
C GLY A 718 -22.23 -6.87 0.80
N LEU A 719 -22.81 -6.07 1.68
CA LEU A 719 -23.62 -6.57 2.80
C LEU A 719 -24.95 -7.09 2.26
N ASP A 720 -25.37 -8.23 2.78
CA ASP A 720 -26.69 -8.77 2.46
C ASP A 720 -27.76 -8.20 3.42
N ASP A 721 -29.03 -8.23 2.98
CA ASP A 721 -30.16 -7.74 3.77
C ASP A 721 -30.31 -8.53 5.06
N THR A 722 -30.37 -7.82 6.19
CA THR A 722 -30.57 -8.44 7.49
C THR A 722 -32.04 -8.50 7.87
N PRO A 723 -32.48 -9.58 8.56
CA PRO A 723 -33.85 -9.65 9.09
C PRO A 723 -34.12 -8.49 10.06
N GLN A 724 -35.27 -7.84 9.92
CA GLN A 724 -35.70 -6.76 10.80
C GLN A 724 -37.04 -7.10 11.44
N LEU A 725 -37.20 -6.74 12.71
CA LEU A 725 -38.45 -6.80 13.43
C LEU A 725 -39.08 -5.40 13.42
N LYS A 726 -40.22 -5.26 12.76
CA LYS A 726 -40.99 -4.02 12.78
C LYS A 726 -41.91 -4.01 14.00
N VAL A 727 -41.64 -3.13 14.94
CA VAL A 727 -42.53 -2.86 16.06
C VAL A 727 -43.54 -1.80 15.63
N THR A 728 -44.82 -2.15 15.61
CA THR A 728 -45.90 -1.20 15.36
C THR A 728 -46.53 -0.78 16.68
N ILE A 729 -46.43 0.48 17.00
CA ILE A 729 -47.00 1.08 18.18
C ILE A 729 -48.38 1.68 17.79
N ASP A 730 -49.41 1.37 18.57
CA ASP A 730 -50.71 1.99 18.46
C ASP A 730 -50.77 3.25 19.30
N ASP A 731 -50.48 4.40 18.68
CA ASP A 731 -50.42 5.72 19.34
C ASP A 731 -51.76 6.15 19.96
N ARG A 732 -52.83 5.38 19.79
CA ARG A 732 -54.15 5.65 20.34
C ARG A 732 -54.42 4.91 21.66
N LYS A 733 -53.54 4.01 22.03
CA LYS A 733 -53.57 3.28 23.30
C LYS A 733 -52.49 3.74 24.27
#